data_a0cf32306a646e04aee524556e70f411
#
_entry.id   a0cf32306a646e04aee524556e70f411
#
_cell.length_a   1.000
_cell.length_b   1.000
_cell.length_c   1.000
_cell.angle_alpha   90.00
_cell.angle_beta   90.00
_cell.angle_gamma   90.00
#
_symmetry.space_group_name_H-M   'P 1'
#
loop_
_entity.id
_entity.type
_entity.pdbx_description
1 polymer ?
#
loop_
_entity_poly.entity_id
_entity_poly.type
_entity_poly.pdbx_seq_one_letter_code
_entity_poly.pdbx_strand_id
1 'polypeptide(L)'
;MKIIRLTLLVLTTFVATYISAQTDIQDLRSNYNVGDIVTLTGIITSGENLGSIRYIQDDSAGIALYPGSDWTAWAAEPNPGDEVTVTGEITEYNGLLEVGPNLTQVDVLSSGNDLPTAQVVTPSMLNESLEGEIVVIPSTTFDAGGQTIEGNATYTFSSAYEEGIIYVRSSNSLVGTTLNGCEMNLMGIVSQFSFDGYGGYQLLPRGASDMVSTSGVCLTSEVEQLNITATSFDLTWATDVDGSSEIEWGLTSDLGSTTSDPAMTMSHTLPLSGLAPGTIYYARVNSVNSDGETVTSPIRVYATVSESSGDIHVYFTGSVDTSVATDEEAMSLGTATNDTIAAWITSAQHTLDIAVYNTNNVAIENALNTAAANGVQIRYIAEGSNANLGIDAFDSSIAVHYRTDNEGSGMHNKFFIGDADYPETAFVLTGSTNMTTANLNTDKNNVIVFQDQSVARGYRLEFNEMWGSDTMTPDASESKFGPDKSVNTPLKYIVGGSPVEVYFSPTDGTTSAIRQTIETMDYDMAFALLSFTRDDLADAIINEASFFVTPQGIIEQIGGTGAEYENLVAAGIDVHSHQGVADQLHHKYAVIDYSEPLSDPTVLTGSHNWSSTAENTNDENTVIVHDARVANLYYQEFRGLLLSMGVIESVEDINGQFVMTAFPNPTSSTLYVELSEDNVGTVLTLSDIRGRSVINLTTTTSKTSLDLSSIERGVYILSAPEFSGSIRVVVQ
;
A
#
# COMPACT_ATOMS: atom_id res chain seq x y z
N MET A 1 47.09 9.98 85.20
CA MET A 1 45.71 9.52 85.07
C MET A 1 45.07 10.35 83.94
N LYS A 2 45.08 9.81 82.70
CA LYS A 2 44.55 10.51 81.54
C LYS A 2 43.10 10.00 81.29
N ILE A 3 42.16 10.92 81.34
CA ILE A 3 40.75 10.65 81.06
C ILE A 3 40.55 10.79 79.54
N ILE A 4 40.19 9.70 78.88
CA ILE A 4 39.79 9.69 77.48
C ILE A 4 38.29 9.99 77.42
N ARG A 5 37.92 11.11 76.73
CA ARG A 5 36.54 11.44 76.43
C ARG A 5 36.21 10.77 75.05
N LEU A 6 35.29 9.85 75.11
CA LEU A 6 34.71 9.25 73.91
C LEU A 6 33.55 10.14 73.40
N THR A 7 33.73 10.78 72.27
CA THR A 7 32.69 11.56 71.63
C THR A 7 31.89 10.64 70.67
N LEU A 8 30.64 10.36 70.99
CA LEU A 8 29.70 9.57 70.16
C LEU A 8 29.15 10.49 69.05
N LEU A 9 29.53 10.23 67.81
CA LEU A 9 29.02 10.92 66.64
C LEU A 9 27.71 10.21 66.23
N VAL A 10 26.54 10.82 66.46
CA VAL A 10 25.24 10.34 65.96
C VAL A 10 25.09 10.87 64.55
N LEU A 11 25.19 9.93 63.57
CA LEU A 11 24.92 10.20 62.16
C LEU A 11 23.42 10.13 61.97
N THR A 12 22.72 11.27 61.92
CA THR A 12 21.33 11.35 61.51
C THR A 12 21.28 11.31 59.98
N THR A 13 20.89 10.18 59.39
CA THR A 13 20.50 10.08 58.00
C THR A 13 19.17 10.81 57.81
N PHE A 14 19.22 11.99 57.20
CA PHE A 14 18.02 12.60 56.62
C PHE A 14 17.62 11.78 55.39
N VAL A 15 16.57 10.99 55.51
CA VAL A 15 15.84 10.49 54.37
C VAL A 15 14.96 11.65 53.88
N ALA A 16 15.40 12.32 52.84
CA ALA A 16 14.54 13.26 52.12
C ALA A 16 13.49 12.41 51.39
N THR A 17 12.31 12.32 51.96
CA THR A 17 11.12 11.93 51.19
C THR A 17 10.79 13.10 50.27
N TYR A 18 11.11 12.95 48.99
CA TYR A 18 10.54 13.81 47.94
C TYR A 18 9.05 13.48 47.89
N ILE A 19 8.23 14.29 48.53
CA ILE A 19 6.82 14.41 48.21
C ILE A 19 6.82 15.27 46.93
N SER A 20 6.79 14.66 45.73
CA SER A 20 6.43 15.36 44.51
C SER A 20 5.02 15.88 44.73
N ALA A 21 4.83 17.18 44.79
CA ALA A 21 3.50 17.75 44.72
C ALA A 21 2.91 17.35 43.34
N GLN A 22 1.68 16.87 43.34
CA GLN A 22 0.92 16.66 42.12
C GLN A 22 0.90 17.98 41.37
N THR A 23 1.30 17.96 40.09
CA THR A 23 1.39 19.15 39.24
C THR A 23 0.20 19.12 38.31
N ASP A 24 -0.51 20.23 38.17
CA ASP A 24 -1.54 20.37 37.12
C ASP A 24 -0.90 20.24 35.74
N ILE A 25 -1.60 19.64 34.78
CA ILE A 25 -1.05 19.40 33.45
C ILE A 25 -0.68 20.71 32.73
N GLN A 26 -1.48 21.78 32.90
CA GLN A 26 -1.17 23.11 32.37
C GLN A 26 0.12 23.71 32.96
N ASP A 27 0.33 23.58 34.27
CA ASP A 27 1.56 24.05 34.93
C ASP A 27 2.77 23.25 34.42
N LEU A 28 2.60 21.95 34.23
CA LEU A 28 3.60 21.08 33.63
C LEU A 28 3.94 21.57 32.21
N ARG A 29 2.95 21.71 31.31
CA ARG A 29 3.15 22.16 29.94
C ARG A 29 3.82 23.53 29.84
N SER A 30 3.57 24.40 30.79
CA SER A 30 4.15 25.77 30.81
C SER A 30 5.59 25.85 31.33
N ASN A 31 6.04 24.86 32.10
CA ASN A 31 7.29 24.95 32.88
C ASN A 31 8.19 23.71 32.80
N TYR A 32 7.93 22.79 31.84
CA TYR A 32 8.72 21.56 31.74
C TYR A 32 10.09 21.76 31.10
N ASN A 33 10.98 20.78 31.35
CA ASN A 33 12.14 20.51 30.48
C ASN A 33 12.08 19.04 30.07
N VAL A 34 12.43 18.74 28.84
CA VAL A 34 12.60 17.36 28.37
C VAL A 34 13.61 16.65 29.27
N GLY A 35 13.22 15.48 29.80
CA GLY A 35 13.98 14.72 30.79
C GLY A 35 13.54 14.93 32.25
N ASP A 36 12.65 15.87 32.54
CA ASP A 36 12.08 16.03 33.91
C ASP A 36 11.20 14.84 34.27
N ILE A 37 11.29 14.37 35.51
CA ILE A 37 10.40 13.34 36.05
C ILE A 37 9.22 14.01 36.73
N VAL A 38 8.02 13.73 36.27
CA VAL A 38 6.78 14.35 36.75
C VAL A 38 5.79 13.30 37.25
N THR A 39 4.91 13.73 38.15
CA THR A 39 3.75 12.96 38.61
C THR A 39 2.50 13.79 38.38
N LEU A 40 1.55 13.24 37.60
CA LEU A 40 0.30 13.88 37.28
C LEU A 40 -0.89 12.93 37.52
N THR A 41 -2.07 13.51 37.73
CA THR A 41 -3.32 12.75 37.88
C THR A 41 -4.40 13.38 36.99
N GLY A 42 -5.20 12.55 36.32
CA GLY A 42 -6.30 13.00 35.48
C GLY A 42 -7.11 11.84 34.97
N ILE A 43 -8.04 12.13 34.08
CA ILE A 43 -8.92 11.15 33.44
C ILE A 43 -8.31 10.70 32.11
N ILE A 44 -8.21 9.40 31.91
CA ILE A 44 -7.84 8.82 30.61
C ILE A 44 -8.96 9.08 29.60
N THR A 45 -8.61 9.66 28.47
CA THR A 45 -9.56 10.11 27.44
C THR A 45 -9.56 9.23 26.17
N SER A 46 -8.55 8.34 26.01
CA SER A 46 -8.41 7.44 24.85
C SER A 46 -8.16 5.99 25.24
N GLY A 47 -8.46 5.06 24.34
CA GLY A 47 -8.30 3.64 24.50
C GLY A 47 -7.40 3.01 23.43
N GLU A 48 -7.54 1.68 23.24
CA GLU A 48 -6.75 0.86 22.32
C GLU A 48 -6.88 1.31 20.84
N ASN A 49 -7.97 1.98 20.46
CA ASN A 49 -8.15 2.54 19.12
C ASN A 49 -7.06 3.56 18.70
N LEU A 50 -6.30 4.09 19.66
CA LEU A 50 -5.13 4.94 19.39
C LEU A 50 -3.80 4.19 19.58
N GLY A 51 -3.81 2.87 19.54
CA GLY A 51 -2.64 2.02 19.75
C GLY A 51 -2.18 2.00 21.21
N SER A 52 -0.86 1.97 21.45
CA SER A 52 -0.31 1.97 22.81
C SER A 52 -0.31 3.34 23.48
N ILE A 53 -0.48 4.44 22.73
CA ILE A 53 -0.59 5.78 23.31
C ILE A 53 -1.93 5.95 24.04
N ARG A 54 -1.90 6.62 25.19
CA ARG A 54 -3.10 7.11 25.90
C ARG A 54 -3.01 8.61 26.05
N TYR A 55 -4.15 9.27 26.19
CA TYR A 55 -4.20 10.67 26.54
C TYR A 55 -4.86 10.81 27.89
N ILE A 56 -4.33 11.69 28.72
CA ILE A 56 -4.84 12.03 30.05
C ILE A 56 -5.16 13.51 30.08
N GLN A 57 -6.28 13.86 30.66
CA GLN A 57 -6.73 15.25 30.80
C GLN A 57 -7.19 15.51 32.25
N ASP A 58 -6.79 16.65 32.81
CA ASP A 58 -7.33 17.20 34.05
C ASP A 58 -8.22 18.44 33.77
N ASP A 59 -8.59 19.17 34.80
CA ASP A 59 -9.39 20.39 34.65
C ASP A 59 -8.62 21.54 33.98
N SER A 60 -7.31 21.39 33.78
CA SER A 60 -6.43 22.46 33.30
C SER A 60 -5.94 22.25 31.87
N ALA A 61 -5.59 21.01 31.46
CA ALA A 61 -5.06 20.68 30.13
C ALA A 61 -5.04 19.17 29.88
N GLY A 62 -4.56 18.77 28.69
CA GLY A 62 -4.30 17.39 28.30
C GLY A 62 -2.82 17.12 28.00
N ILE A 63 -2.40 15.84 28.05
CA ILE A 63 -1.07 15.39 27.62
C ILE A 63 -1.09 13.92 27.19
N ALA A 64 -0.16 13.53 26.31
CA ALA A 64 0.00 12.15 25.86
C ALA A 64 0.78 11.32 26.92
N LEU A 65 0.43 10.02 27.01
CA LEU A 65 1.14 9.02 27.81
C LEU A 65 1.63 7.91 26.89
N TYR A 66 2.92 7.61 26.92
CA TYR A 66 3.49 6.54 26.12
C TYR A 66 4.24 5.52 27.01
N PRO A 67 3.82 4.22 27.05
CA PRO A 67 4.40 3.21 27.94
C PRO A 67 5.72 2.62 27.43
N GLY A 68 6.18 3.01 26.25
CA GLY A 68 7.38 2.50 25.59
C GLY A 68 7.11 1.39 24.57
N SER A 69 6.22 0.43 24.87
CA SER A 69 5.79 -0.62 23.95
C SER A 69 4.28 -0.89 24.10
N ASP A 70 3.91 -1.46 25.22
CA ASP A 70 2.53 -1.76 25.58
C ASP A 70 2.29 -1.57 27.09
N TRP A 71 1.06 -1.80 27.54
CA TRP A 71 0.64 -1.66 28.93
C TRP A 71 0.79 -2.95 29.76
N THR A 72 1.32 -4.04 29.18
CA THR A 72 1.39 -5.36 29.86
C THR A 72 2.33 -5.37 31.06
N ALA A 73 3.27 -4.43 31.15
CA ALA A 73 4.16 -4.27 32.30
C ALA A 73 3.44 -3.73 33.55
N TRP A 74 2.22 -3.21 33.42
CA TRP A 74 1.46 -2.56 34.48
C TRP A 74 0.35 -3.46 35.01
N ALA A 75 -0.07 -3.21 36.26
CA ALA A 75 -1.10 -4.05 36.93
C ALA A 75 -2.49 -3.96 36.28
N ALA A 76 -2.76 -2.82 35.60
CA ALA A 76 -3.96 -2.63 34.78
C ALA A 76 -3.61 -1.67 33.63
N GLU A 77 -4.17 -1.96 32.45
CA GLU A 77 -4.12 -1.04 31.32
C GLU A 77 -5.14 0.08 31.56
N PRO A 78 -4.74 1.37 31.47
CA PRO A 78 -5.68 2.48 31.62
C PRO A 78 -6.67 2.55 30.45
N ASN A 79 -7.95 2.72 30.79
CA ASN A 79 -9.05 2.80 29.85
C ASN A 79 -9.78 4.15 29.93
N PRO A 80 -10.50 4.59 28.89
CA PRO A 80 -11.29 5.82 28.93
C PRO A 80 -12.23 5.88 30.14
N GLY A 81 -12.18 6.97 30.90
CA GLY A 81 -12.92 7.15 32.13
C GLY A 81 -12.23 6.64 33.41
N ASP A 82 -11.00 6.10 33.28
CA ASP A 82 -10.18 5.83 34.46
C ASP A 82 -9.51 7.12 34.95
N GLU A 83 -9.60 7.40 36.21
CA GLU A 83 -8.76 8.38 36.88
C GLU A 83 -7.45 7.70 37.27
N VAL A 84 -6.32 8.22 36.81
CA VAL A 84 -5.03 7.60 37.04
C VAL A 84 -4.01 8.59 37.58
N THR A 85 -3.08 8.09 38.43
CA THR A 85 -1.84 8.79 38.75
C THR A 85 -0.70 8.12 37.97
N VAL A 86 0.04 8.93 37.21
CA VAL A 86 1.16 8.49 36.39
C VAL A 86 2.43 9.25 36.78
N THR A 87 3.56 8.53 36.92
CA THR A 87 4.89 9.12 37.09
C THR A 87 5.79 8.65 35.96
N GLY A 88 6.42 9.59 35.28
CA GLY A 88 7.32 9.29 34.15
C GLY A 88 8.17 10.47 33.73
N GLU A 89 8.99 10.25 32.73
CA GLU A 89 9.89 11.25 32.15
C GLU A 89 9.12 12.03 31.05
N ILE A 90 9.32 13.35 31.00
CA ILE A 90 8.83 14.19 29.91
C ILE A 90 9.70 13.96 28.69
N THR A 91 9.07 13.63 27.57
CA THR A 91 9.72 13.53 26.26
C THR A 91 8.91 14.29 25.20
N GLU A 92 9.51 14.48 24.06
CA GLU A 92 8.88 15.09 22.89
C GLU A 92 9.13 14.19 21.67
N TYR A 93 8.07 13.81 20.97
CA TYR A 93 8.15 12.97 19.79
C TYR A 93 7.48 13.66 18.60
N ASN A 94 8.28 14.11 17.62
CA ASN A 94 7.80 14.83 16.43
C ASN A 94 6.85 16.01 16.79
N GLY A 95 7.21 16.78 17.79
CA GLY A 95 6.45 17.90 18.31
C GLY A 95 5.47 17.54 19.45
N LEU A 96 4.92 16.31 19.47
CA LEU A 96 3.99 15.88 20.51
C LEU A 96 4.68 15.78 21.87
N LEU A 97 4.16 16.51 22.87
CA LEU A 97 4.62 16.42 24.24
C LEU A 97 4.00 15.20 24.92
N GLU A 98 4.86 14.34 25.52
CA GLU A 98 4.40 13.11 26.15
C GLU A 98 5.12 12.81 27.46
N VAL A 99 4.46 12.05 28.34
CA VAL A 99 5.08 11.41 29.50
C VAL A 99 5.36 9.95 29.13
N GLY A 100 6.63 9.61 28.97
CA GLY A 100 7.10 8.30 28.50
C GLY A 100 8.51 8.38 27.89
N PRO A 101 9.04 7.29 27.34
CA PRO A 101 8.60 5.89 27.49
C PRO A 101 8.94 5.25 28.85
N ASN A 102 9.62 5.99 29.74
CA ASN A 102 10.11 5.50 31.02
C ASN A 102 9.11 5.78 32.16
N LEU A 103 7.90 5.22 32.08
CA LEU A 103 6.93 5.30 33.15
C LEU A 103 7.42 4.50 34.36
N THR A 104 7.31 5.07 35.56
CA THR A 104 7.74 4.44 36.83
C THR A 104 6.58 4.13 37.75
N GLN A 105 5.40 4.71 37.50
CA GLN A 105 4.17 4.50 38.27
C GLN A 105 2.96 4.67 37.35
N VAL A 106 2.00 3.77 37.45
CA VAL A 106 0.66 3.89 36.87
C VAL A 106 -0.32 3.27 37.86
N ASP A 107 -1.10 4.08 38.52
CA ASP A 107 -2.09 3.66 39.50
C ASP A 107 -3.49 4.12 39.05
N VAL A 108 -4.41 3.18 38.84
CA VAL A 108 -5.82 3.47 38.59
C VAL A 108 -6.49 3.76 39.95
N LEU A 109 -6.96 4.99 40.10
CA LEU A 109 -7.59 5.48 41.34
C LEU A 109 -9.09 5.16 41.35
N SER A 110 -9.76 5.38 40.24
CA SER A 110 -11.19 5.09 40.05
C SER A 110 -11.47 4.82 38.57
N SER A 111 -12.60 4.16 38.27
CA SER A 111 -13.02 3.82 36.89
C SER A 111 -14.47 4.23 36.64
N GLY A 112 -14.81 4.45 35.37
CA GLY A 112 -16.16 4.82 34.95
C GLY A 112 -16.52 6.28 35.25
N ASN A 113 -15.52 7.13 35.35
CA ASN A 113 -15.74 8.58 35.48
C ASN A 113 -16.20 9.15 34.13
N ASP A 114 -16.94 10.27 34.19
CA ASP A 114 -17.29 11.01 32.99
C ASP A 114 -16.01 11.56 32.33
N LEU A 115 -15.98 11.52 30.98
CA LEU A 115 -14.91 12.15 30.23
C LEU A 115 -14.99 13.67 30.33
N PRO A 116 -13.85 14.40 30.26
CA PRO A 116 -13.85 15.85 30.16
C PRO A 116 -14.77 16.33 29.03
N THR A 117 -15.45 17.44 29.26
CA THR A 117 -16.35 18.03 28.26
C THR A 117 -15.54 18.55 27.07
N ALA A 118 -15.87 18.10 25.86
CA ALA A 118 -15.20 18.56 24.66
C ALA A 118 -15.39 20.06 24.44
N GLN A 119 -14.31 20.76 24.18
CA GLN A 119 -14.34 22.19 23.85
C GLN A 119 -14.75 22.35 22.38
N VAL A 120 -15.66 23.30 22.10
CA VAL A 120 -16.05 23.64 20.72
C VAL A 120 -14.97 24.55 20.14
N VAL A 121 -14.36 24.12 19.01
CA VAL A 121 -13.25 24.82 18.35
C VAL A 121 -13.44 24.86 16.83
N THR A 122 -12.62 25.67 16.13
CA THR A 122 -12.47 25.62 14.67
C THR A 122 -11.14 24.96 14.29
N PRO A 123 -10.93 24.54 13.03
CA PRO A 123 -9.68 23.93 12.60
C PRO A 123 -8.44 24.78 12.90
N SER A 124 -8.50 26.11 12.71
CA SER A 124 -7.38 27.03 12.97
C SER A 124 -7.06 27.19 14.47
N MET A 125 -7.93 26.73 15.36
CA MET A 125 -7.68 26.72 16.81
C MET A 125 -6.90 25.49 17.27
N LEU A 126 -6.70 24.48 16.40
CA LEU A 126 -5.88 23.31 16.73
C LEU A 126 -4.42 23.75 16.83
N ASN A 127 -3.92 23.82 18.06
CA ASN A 127 -2.57 24.31 18.38
C ASN A 127 -2.08 23.75 19.72
N GLU A 128 -0.85 24.11 20.11
CA GLU A 128 -0.17 23.67 21.33
C GLU A 128 -1.02 23.80 22.59
N SER A 129 -1.85 24.84 22.71
CA SER A 129 -2.65 25.05 23.93
C SER A 129 -3.80 24.06 24.11
N LEU A 130 -4.17 23.34 23.06
CA LEU A 130 -5.23 22.33 23.05
C LEU A 130 -4.69 20.91 22.91
N GLU A 131 -3.38 20.75 22.68
CA GLU A 131 -2.77 19.43 22.51
C GLU A 131 -3.06 18.52 23.71
N GLY A 132 -3.52 17.30 23.45
CA GLY A 132 -3.93 16.32 24.44
C GLY A 132 -5.37 16.44 24.91
N GLU A 133 -6.08 17.50 24.56
CA GLU A 133 -7.48 17.72 24.97
C GLU A 133 -8.51 17.15 24.00
N ILE A 134 -9.69 16.80 24.53
CA ILE A 134 -10.85 16.44 23.72
C ILE A 134 -11.50 17.73 23.21
N VAL A 135 -11.67 17.81 21.87
CA VAL A 135 -12.36 18.92 21.22
C VAL A 135 -13.47 18.41 20.31
N VAL A 136 -14.39 19.30 19.93
CA VAL A 136 -15.40 19.06 18.89
C VAL A 136 -15.38 20.20 17.88
N ILE A 137 -15.33 19.85 16.60
CA ILE A 137 -15.43 20.79 15.46
C ILE A 137 -16.79 20.57 14.81
N PRO A 138 -17.71 21.56 14.89
CA PRO A 138 -19.03 21.42 14.30
C PRO A 138 -19.02 21.62 12.79
N SER A 139 -20.08 21.15 12.13
CA SER A 139 -20.33 21.34 10.69
C SER A 139 -19.14 20.96 9.82
N THR A 140 -18.54 19.81 10.11
CA THR A 140 -17.38 19.27 9.41
C THR A 140 -17.82 18.41 8.22
N THR A 141 -17.20 18.59 7.07
CA THR A 141 -17.32 17.72 5.88
C THR A 141 -15.97 17.22 5.45
N PHE A 142 -15.87 15.98 4.96
CA PHE A 142 -14.63 15.37 4.49
C PHE A 142 -14.54 15.40 2.97
N ASP A 143 -13.39 15.77 2.42
CA ASP A 143 -13.13 15.74 0.98
C ASP A 143 -13.18 14.30 0.42
N ALA A 144 -12.79 13.34 1.25
CA ALA A 144 -12.81 11.89 0.95
C ALA A 144 -14.14 11.21 1.36
N GLY A 145 -15.23 11.96 1.51
CA GLY A 145 -16.55 11.39 1.86
C GLY A 145 -16.98 10.30 0.89
N GLY A 146 -17.43 9.17 1.42
CA GLY A 146 -17.78 7.97 0.66
C GLY A 146 -16.64 6.98 0.45
N GLN A 147 -15.38 7.31 0.78
CA GLN A 147 -14.24 6.39 0.67
C GLN A 147 -14.11 5.52 1.92
N THR A 148 -13.46 4.36 1.74
CA THR A 148 -13.12 3.48 2.87
C THR A 148 -12.01 4.11 3.71
N ILE A 149 -12.18 4.09 5.03
CA ILE A 149 -11.19 4.61 5.98
C ILE A 149 -10.05 3.61 6.12
N GLU A 150 -8.83 4.10 5.94
CA GLU A 150 -7.60 3.33 6.04
C GLU A 150 -6.89 3.54 7.37
N GLY A 151 -6.06 2.55 7.75
CA GLY A 151 -5.19 2.66 8.90
C GLY A 151 -3.90 3.42 8.57
N ASN A 152 -3.44 4.21 9.53
CA ASN A 152 -2.26 5.08 9.41
C ASN A 152 -2.38 6.09 8.26
N ALA A 153 -3.58 6.61 8.04
CA ALA A 153 -3.92 7.54 6.98
C ALA A 153 -4.44 8.88 7.51
N THR A 154 -4.26 9.92 6.71
CA THR A 154 -4.70 11.29 6.99
C THR A 154 -5.85 11.66 6.06
N TYR A 155 -6.90 12.30 6.60
CA TYR A 155 -8.03 12.78 5.84
C TYR A 155 -8.25 14.26 6.11
N THR A 156 -8.38 15.05 5.03
CA THR A 156 -8.68 16.47 5.10
C THR A 156 -10.18 16.67 5.32
N PHE A 157 -10.50 17.60 6.18
CA PHE A 157 -11.87 18.06 6.39
C PHE A 157 -11.97 19.57 6.36
N SER A 158 -13.14 20.10 6.04
CA SER A 158 -13.46 21.51 6.07
C SER A 158 -14.55 21.78 7.10
N SER A 159 -14.43 22.91 7.83
CA SER A 159 -15.47 23.46 8.69
C SER A 159 -15.39 24.99 8.66
N ALA A 160 -16.51 25.68 8.38
CA ALA A 160 -16.59 27.13 8.34
C ALA A 160 -15.54 27.82 7.44
N TYR A 161 -15.20 27.20 6.29
CA TYR A 161 -14.17 27.65 5.32
C TYR A 161 -12.72 27.53 5.83
N GLU A 162 -12.50 26.80 6.90
CA GLU A 162 -11.16 26.44 7.41
C GLU A 162 -10.93 24.94 7.17
N GLU A 163 -9.68 24.56 6.88
CA GLU A 163 -9.28 23.19 6.67
C GLU A 163 -8.57 22.63 7.90
N GLY A 164 -8.78 21.35 8.16
CA GLY A 164 -8.11 20.59 9.20
C GLY A 164 -7.87 19.16 8.74
N ILE A 165 -7.12 18.40 9.52
CA ILE A 165 -6.84 17.00 9.22
C ILE A 165 -7.19 16.11 10.41
N ILE A 166 -7.68 14.90 10.11
CA ILE A 166 -7.68 13.79 11.05
C ILE A 166 -6.55 12.83 10.68
N TYR A 167 -6.03 12.13 11.67
CA TYR A 167 -5.18 10.96 11.47
C TYR A 167 -5.83 9.73 12.09
N VAL A 168 -6.01 8.67 11.30
CA VAL A 168 -6.63 7.42 11.75
C VAL A 168 -5.55 6.35 11.89
N ARG A 169 -5.31 5.86 13.11
CA ARG A 169 -4.33 4.79 13.35
C ARG A 169 -4.84 3.44 12.85
N SER A 170 -3.94 2.53 12.50
CA SER A 170 -4.30 1.17 12.04
C SER A 170 -5.10 0.36 13.08
N SER A 171 -4.91 0.64 14.38
CA SER A 171 -5.69 0.03 15.47
C SER A 171 -7.09 0.61 15.65
N ASN A 172 -7.47 1.65 14.89
CA ASN A 172 -8.74 2.34 15.08
C ASN A 172 -9.89 1.50 14.49
N SER A 173 -10.98 1.39 15.23
CA SER A 173 -12.21 0.68 14.79
C SER A 173 -12.92 1.34 13.59
N LEU A 174 -12.50 2.51 13.17
CA LEU A 174 -12.96 3.16 11.92
C LEU A 174 -12.34 2.52 10.67
N VAL A 175 -11.19 1.87 10.78
CA VAL A 175 -10.51 1.25 9.63
C VAL A 175 -11.41 0.20 8.98
N GLY A 176 -11.53 0.24 7.65
CA GLY A 176 -12.43 -0.61 6.88
C GLY A 176 -13.89 -0.16 6.85
N THR A 177 -14.25 0.94 7.54
CA THR A 177 -15.60 1.53 7.43
C THR A 177 -15.59 2.67 6.41
N THR A 178 -16.75 3.03 5.89
CA THR A 178 -16.89 4.17 4.96
C THR A 178 -16.80 5.48 5.71
N LEU A 179 -15.94 6.39 5.25
CA LEU A 179 -15.87 7.76 5.73
C LEU A 179 -17.17 8.48 5.33
N ASN A 180 -17.94 8.91 6.33
CA ASN A 180 -19.25 9.51 6.08
C ASN A 180 -19.11 10.82 5.27
N GLY A 181 -19.80 10.92 4.13
CA GLY A 181 -19.82 12.11 3.28
C GLY A 181 -20.78 13.23 3.75
N CYS A 182 -21.40 13.07 4.92
CA CYS A 182 -22.30 14.06 5.51
C CYS A 182 -21.59 15.15 6.29
N GLU A 183 -22.26 16.28 6.44
CA GLU A 183 -21.92 17.25 7.49
C GLU A 183 -22.08 16.59 8.87
N MET A 184 -21.08 16.73 9.73
CA MET A 184 -21.04 16.09 11.03
C MET A 184 -20.44 16.99 12.11
N ASN A 185 -20.66 16.63 13.36
CA ASN A 185 -19.86 17.12 14.47
C ASN A 185 -18.69 16.14 14.67
N LEU A 186 -17.48 16.59 14.35
CA LEU A 186 -16.27 15.80 14.46
C LEU A 186 -15.63 16.03 15.83
N MET A 187 -15.54 14.97 16.62
CA MET A 187 -14.86 14.98 17.93
C MET A 187 -13.54 14.21 17.84
N GLY A 188 -12.60 14.55 18.71
CA GLY A 188 -11.34 13.82 18.81
C GLY A 188 -10.39 14.46 19.81
N ILE A 189 -9.17 13.91 19.88
CA ILE A 189 -8.10 14.44 20.70
C ILE A 189 -7.15 15.22 19.80
N VAL A 190 -6.78 16.43 20.19
CA VAL A 190 -5.77 17.21 19.48
C VAL A 190 -4.40 16.58 19.71
N SER A 191 -3.71 16.29 18.63
CA SER A 191 -2.36 15.72 18.63
C SER A 191 -1.47 16.48 17.67
N GLN A 192 -0.17 16.26 17.74
CA GLN A 192 0.81 16.88 16.86
C GLN A 192 1.70 15.82 16.20
N PHE A 193 2.02 16.04 14.92
CA PHE A 193 3.06 15.30 14.24
C PHE A 193 3.80 16.26 13.29
N SER A 194 5.00 16.66 13.67
CA SER A 194 5.82 17.60 12.90
C SER A 194 7.30 17.27 13.06
N PHE A 195 8.01 17.06 11.96
CA PHE A 195 9.46 16.82 12.00
C PHE A 195 10.26 18.03 12.45
N ASP A 196 9.70 19.24 12.31
CA ASP A 196 10.35 20.51 12.71
C ASP A 196 9.97 20.96 14.12
N GLY A 197 9.08 20.21 14.81
CA GLY A 197 8.57 20.55 16.14
C GLY A 197 7.59 21.73 16.16
N TYR A 198 7.13 22.21 15.02
CA TYR A 198 6.19 23.33 14.89
C TYR A 198 5.06 22.99 13.92
N GLY A 199 3.80 23.34 14.25
CA GLY A 199 2.63 23.01 13.42
C GLY A 199 2.33 21.51 13.38
N GLY A 200 1.69 21.01 12.33
CA GLY A 200 1.36 19.60 12.20
C GLY A 200 0.28 19.12 13.18
N TYR A 201 -0.61 20.03 13.64
CA TYR A 201 -1.71 19.66 14.52
C TYR A 201 -2.77 18.92 13.74
N GLN A 202 -3.24 17.82 14.33
CA GLN A 202 -4.23 16.92 13.76
C GLN A 202 -5.21 16.47 14.84
N LEU A 203 -6.40 16.06 14.41
CA LEU A 203 -7.38 15.49 15.31
C LEU A 203 -7.33 13.97 15.23
N LEU A 204 -7.35 13.29 16.37
CA LEU A 204 -7.42 11.83 16.47
C LEU A 204 -8.82 11.41 16.90
N PRO A 205 -9.70 10.94 15.98
CA PRO A 205 -10.97 10.34 16.35
C PRO A 205 -10.74 9.06 17.17
N ARG A 206 -11.49 8.88 18.27
CA ARG A 206 -11.36 7.70 19.15
C ARG A 206 -12.20 6.52 18.66
N GLY A 207 -13.04 6.72 17.64
CA GLY A 207 -13.91 5.74 17.04
C GLY A 207 -15.19 6.37 16.47
N ALA A 208 -16.14 5.56 16.03
CA ALA A 208 -17.35 6.01 15.33
C ALA A 208 -18.23 6.99 16.16
N SER A 209 -18.18 6.93 17.49
CA SER A 209 -18.90 7.88 18.36
C SER A 209 -18.40 9.32 18.27
N ASP A 210 -17.20 9.53 17.74
CA ASP A 210 -16.62 10.86 17.55
C ASP A 210 -17.01 11.51 16.21
N MET A 211 -17.73 10.77 15.35
CA MET A 211 -18.14 11.19 14.02
C MET A 211 -19.67 11.17 13.92
N VAL A 212 -20.33 12.20 14.45
CA VAL A 212 -21.80 12.26 14.56
C VAL A 212 -22.37 13.12 13.43
N SER A 213 -23.03 12.47 12.46
CA SER A 213 -23.71 13.15 11.36
C SER A 213 -24.78 14.14 11.87
N THR A 214 -24.87 15.30 11.21
CA THR A 214 -25.87 16.35 11.46
C THR A 214 -26.82 16.52 10.28
N SER A 215 -26.58 15.89 9.12
CA SER A 215 -27.42 15.92 7.93
C SER A 215 -28.33 14.70 7.82
N GLY A 216 -29.42 14.82 7.06
CA GLY A 216 -30.45 13.81 6.96
C GLY A 216 -30.29 12.80 5.83
N VAL A 217 -29.28 12.90 4.95
CA VAL A 217 -28.94 11.93 3.91
C VAL A 217 -27.43 11.85 3.74
N CYS A 218 -26.87 10.63 3.73
CA CYS A 218 -25.43 10.39 3.71
C CYS A 218 -25.04 9.32 2.71
N LEU A 219 -23.89 9.48 2.07
CA LEU A 219 -23.27 8.37 1.32
C LEU A 219 -22.76 7.31 2.30
N THR A 220 -23.09 6.05 2.06
CA THR A 220 -22.65 4.89 2.85
C THR A 220 -21.76 3.93 2.07
N SER A 221 -21.50 4.23 0.81
CA SER A 221 -20.51 3.54 -0.03
C SER A 221 -19.75 4.54 -0.89
N GLU A 222 -18.60 4.11 -1.39
CA GLU A 222 -17.92 4.77 -2.50
C GLU A 222 -18.79 4.75 -3.76
N VAL A 223 -18.47 5.66 -4.70
CA VAL A 223 -19.09 5.66 -6.03
C VAL A 223 -18.29 4.75 -6.93
N GLU A 224 -18.86 3.61 -7.30
CA GLU A 224 -18.19 2.63 -8.14
C GLU A 224 -18.60 2.74 -9.61
N GLN A 225 -17.63 2.52 -10.51
CA GLN A 225 -17.85 2.39 -11.94
C GLN A 225 -17.99 0.92 -12.30
N LEU A 226 -19.10 0.54 -12.90
CA LEU A 226 -19.41 -0.82 -13.34
C LEU A 226 -19.80 -0.87 -14.83
N ASN A 227 -19.83 -2.07 -15.40
CA ASN A 227 -20.32 -2.33 -16.76
C ASN A 227 -19.66 -1.42 -17.82
N ILE A 228 -18.34 -1.22 -17.70
CA ILE A 228 -17.56 -0.32 -18.55
C ILE A 228 -17.53 -0.86 -19.98
N THR A 229 -17.97 -0.04 -20.92
CA THR A 229 -17.94 -0.32 -22.38
C THR A 229 -17.32 0.85 -23.13
N ALA A 230 -17.20 0.74 -24.45
CA ALA A 230 -16.71 1.83 -25.29
C ALA A 230 -17.67 3.06 -25.31
N THR A 231 -18.94 2.87 -25.02
CA THR A 231 -19.96 3.94 -25.16
C THR A 231 -20.86 4.10 -23.94
N SER A 232 -20.58 3.40 -22.84
CA SER A 232 -21.37 3.50 -21.62
C SER A 232 -20.60 2.96 -20.41
N PHE A 233 -21.02 3.37 -19.23
CA PHE A 233 -20.73 2.72 -17.95
C PHE A 233 -21.86 3.05 -16.96
N ASP A 234 -21.93 2.32 -15.87
CA ASP A 234 -22.84 2.58 -14.76
C ASP A 234 -22.04 3.19 -13.60
N LEU A 235 -22.65 4.15 -12.88
CA LEU A 235 -22.20 4.55 -11.55
C LEU A 235 -23.18 4.01 -10.50
N THR A 236 -22.64 3.39 -9.45
CA THR A 236 -23.44 2.87 -8.34
C THR A 236 -22.94 3.44 -7.01
N TRP A 237 -23.88 3.70 -6.09
CA TRP A 237 -23.58 4.19 -4.75
C TRP A 237 -24.73 3.83 -3.81
N ALA A 238 -24.50 3.99 -2.51
CA ALA A 238 -25.53 3.78 -1.50
C ALA A 238 -25.69 4.99 -0.58
N THR A 239 -26.90 5.16 -0.04
CA THR A 239 -27.22 6.17 0.97
C THR A 239 -27.84 5.52 2.21
N ASP A 240 -27.78 6.21 3.34
CA ASP A 240 -28.34 5.74 4.63
C ASP A 240 -29.86 5.84 4.71
N VAL A 241 -30.48 6.65 3.86
CA VAL A 241 -31.94 6.82 3.71
C VAL A 241 -32.30 6.84 2.24
N ASP A 242 -33.59 6.60 1.93
CA ASP A 242 -34.13 6.71 0.56
C ASP A 242 -33.90 8.10 -0.04
N GLY A 243 -33.24 8.17 -1.19
CA GLY A 243 -32.94 9.37 -1.95
C GLY A 243 -33.17 9.19 -3.45
N SER A 244 -33.28 10.28 -4.21
CA SER A 244 -33.22 10.27 -5.67
C SER A 244 -31.84 9.94 -6.16
N SER A 245 -31.70 9.58 -7.44
CA SER A 245 -30.40 9.33 -8.09
C SER A 245 -30.13 10.38 -9.15
N GLU A 246 -28.98 11.04 -9.08
CA GLU A 246 -28.55 11.98 -10.11
C GLU A 246 -27.04 11.90 -10.32
N ILE A 247 -26.59 11.99 -11.57
CA ILE A 247 -25.18 12.14 -11.96
C ILE A 247 -25.03 13.44 -12.74
N GLU A 248 -24.19 14.33 -12.27
CA GLU A 248 -23.65 15.44 -13.06
C GLU A 248 -22.33 15.01 -13.69
N TRP A 249 -22.15 15.23 -15.00
CA TRP A 249 -20.98 14.73 -15.72
C TRP A 249 -20.58 15.59 -16.91
N GLY A 250 -19.33 15.42 -17.38
CA GLY A 250 -18.79 16.16 -18.53
C GLY A 250 -17.40 15.70 -18.92
N LEU A 251 -16.77 16.39 -19.89
CA LEU A 251 -15.40 16.15 -20.35
C LEU A 251 -14.35 16.90 -19.52
N THR A 252 -14.80 17.77 -18.63
CA THR A 252 -13.97 18.55 -17.70
C THR A 252 -14.63 18.61 -16.33
N SER A 253 -13.93 19.07 -15.33
CA SER A 253 -14.46 19.28 -13.97
C SER A 253 -15.61 20.29 -13.89
N ASP A 254 -15.85 21.10 -14.94
CA ASP A 254 -17.00 21.99 -15.03
C ASP A 254 -18.32 21.21 -15.26
N LEU A 255 -18.23 19.91 -15.55
CA LEU A 255 -19.35 19.01 -15.82
C LEU A 255 -20.21 19.51 -17.02
N GLY A 256 -21.52 19.72 -16.86
CA GLY A 256 -22.37 20.36 -17.88
C GLY A 256 -23.50 19.49 -18.42
N SER A 257 -23.52 18.20 -18.08
CA SER A 257 -24.59 17.26 -18.40
C SER A 257 -25.16 16.67 -17.12
N THR A 258 -26.42 16.24 -17.15
CA THR A 258 -27.09 15.61 -16.01
C THR A 258 -27.88 14.40 -16.46
N THR A 259 -27.81 13.32 -15.71
CA THR A 259 -28.64 12.12 -15.84
C THR A 259 -29.31 11.85 -14.49
N SER A 260 -30.61 11.63 -14.42
CA SER A 260 -31.31 11.48 -13.15
C SER A 260 -32.44 10.46 -13.19
N ASP A 261 -32.70 9.83 -12.03
CA ASP A 261 -33.90 9.04 -11.74
C ASP A 261 -34.53 9.55 -10.43
N PRO A 262 -35.80 9.99 -10.44
CA PRO A 262 -36.48 10.49 -9.24
C PRO A 262 -36.97 9.37 -8.30
N ALA A 263 -36.75 8.08 -8.63
CA ALA A 263 -37.13 6.97 -7.76
C ALA A 263 -36.33 7.05 -6.45
N MET A 264 -37.06 6.94 -5.34
CA MET A 264 -36.46 6.99 -4.00
C MET A 264 -35.94 5.60 -3.62
N THR A 265 -34.65 5.49 -3.33
CA THR A 265 -33.96 4.24 -2.96
C THR A 265 -32.73 4.53 -2.11
N MET A 266 -32.26 3.52 -1.39
CA MET A 266 -30.97 3.57 -0.67
C MET A 266 -29.81 2.98 -1.50
N SER A 267 -30.13 2.22 -2.56
CA SER A 267 -29.13 1.65 -3.47
C SER A 267 -29.36 2.24 -4.86
N HIS A 268 -28.37 2.94 -5.36
CA HIS A 268 -28.44 3.72 -6.57
C HIS A 268 -27.60 3.07 -7.68
N THR A 269 -28.14 3.06 -8.89
CA THR A 269 -27.39 2.67 -10.12
C THR A 269 -27.94 3.46 -11.26
N LEU A 270 -27.10 4.28 -11.90
CA LEU A 270 -27.48 5.05 -13.08
C LEU A 270 -26.52 4.78 -14.25
N PRO A 271 -27.03 4.40 -15.43
CA PRO A 271 -26.21 4.26 -16.62
C PRO A 271 -25.93 5.61 -17.29
N LEU A 272 -24.68 5.84 -17.64
CA LEU A 272 -24.29 6.86 -18.62
C LEU A 272 -24.07 6.19 -19.97
N SER A 273 -24.70 6.69 -21.01
CA SER A 273 -24.65 6.11 -22.36
C SER A 273 -24.51 7.17 -23.45
N GLY A 274 -24.12 6.76 -24.66
CA GLY A 274 -23.84 7.68 -25.75
C GLY A 274 -22.48 8.38 -25.60
N LEU A 275 -21.59 7.78 -24.82
CA LEU A 275 -20.25 8.27 -24.58
C LEU A 275 -19.33 7.96 -25.78
N ALA A 276 -18.18 8.62 -25.85
CA ALA A 276 -17.15 8.33 -26.85
C ALA A 276 -16.17 7.27 -26.36
N PRO A 277 -15.64 6.38 -27.23
CA PRO A 277 -14.60 5.42 -26.86
C PRO A 277 -13.30 6.10 -26.39
N GLY A 278 -12.56 5.42 -25.52
CA GLY A 278 -11.25 5.86 -25.07
C GLY A 278 -11.24 7.22 -24.42
N THR A 279 -12.34 7.65 -23.81
CA THR A 279 -12.55 9.03 -23.38
C THR A 279 -12.65 9.10 -21.85
N ILE A 280 -12.05 10.15 -21.31
CA ILE A 280 -12.07 10.48 -19.88
C ILE A 280 -13.28 11.37 -19.59
N TYR A 281 -14.04 11.01 -18.56
CA TYR A 281 -15.22 11.73 -18.08
C TYR A 281 -15.07 12.10 -16.62
N TYR A 282 -15.50 13.30 -16.26
CA TYR A 282 -15.61 13.79 -14.90
C TYR A 282 -17.07 13.63 -14.46
N ALA A 283 -17.32 13.12 -13.30
CA ALA A 283 -18.67 13.00 -12.78
C ALA A 283 -18.71 13.05 -11.24
N ARG A 284 -19.88 13.44 -10.72
CA ARG A 284 -20.25 13.29 -9.31
C ARG A 284 -21.69 12.83 -9.20
N VAL A 285 -22.02 12.22 -8.07
CA VAL A 285 -23.40 11.80 -7.80
C VAL A 285 -24.05 12.70 -6.77
N ASN A 286 -25.36 12.87 -6.91
CA ASN A 286 -26.23 13.57 -5.97
C ASN A 286 -27.39 12.66 -5.57
N SER A 287 -27.81 12.72 -4.29
CA SER A 287 -29.05 12.11 -3.82
C SER A 287 -29.81 13.10 -2.94
N VAL A 288 -31.12 13.19 -3.16
CA VAL A 288 -32.00 14.09 -2.42
C VAL A 288 -33.11 13.26 -1.74
N ASN A 289 -33.21 13.36 -0.41
CA ASN A 289 -34.24 12.65 0.36
C ASN A 289 -35.64 13.30 0.26
N SER A 290 -36.64 12.70 0.92
CA SER A 290 -38.04 13.22 0.90
C SER A 290 -38.20 14.60 1.55
N ASP A 291 -37.27 14.99 2.41
CA ASP A 291 -37.28 16.28 3.13
C ASP A 291 -36.57 17.39 2.34
N GLY A 292 -35.98 17.03 1.19
CA GLY A 292 -35.27 17.95 0.31
C GLY A 292 -33.81 18.18 0.70
N GLU A 293 -33.27 17.37 1.61
CA GLU A 293 -31.85 17.39 1.96
C GLU A 293 -31.04 16.63 0.92
N THR A 294 -29.84 17.13 0.60
CA THR A 294 -28.99 16.62 -0.50
C THR A 294 -27.65 16.18 0.04
N VAL A 295 -27.16 15.03 -0.46
CA VAL A 295 -25.75 14.64 -0.39
C VAL A 295 -25.13 14.66 -1.78
N THR A 296 -23.89 15.12 -1.89
CA THR A 296 -23.13 15.21 -3.15
C THR A 296 -21.75 14.58 -2.94
N SER A 297 -21.36 13.70 -3.85
CA SER A 297 -19.99 13.14 -3.83
C SER A 297 -18.96 14.15 -4.36
N PRO A 298 -17.67 13.98 -4.04
CA PRO A 298 -16.61 14.64 -4.79
C PRO A 298 -16.69 14.31 -6.29
N ILE A 299 -16.13 15.20 -7.13
CA ILE A 299 -15.93 14.89 -8.55
C ILE A 299 -14.85 13.82 -8.66
N ARG A 300 -15.13 12.76 -9.45
CA ARG A 300 -14.19 11.71 -9.77
C ARG A 300 -14.06 11.53 -11.27
N VAL A 301 -13.05 10.80 -11.69
CA VAL A 301 -12.68 10.63 -13.09
C VAL A 301 -12.93 9.18 -13.51
N TYR A 302 -13.50 9.00 -14.69
CA TYR A 302 -13.94 7.71 -15.21
C TYR A 302 -13.51 7.56 -16.67
N ALA A 303 -13.19 6.34 -17.09
CA ALA A 303 -12.78 6.05 -18.47
C ALA A 303 -13.78 5.12 -19.16
N THR A 304 -13.98 5.30 -20.46
CA THR A 304 -14.62 4.32 -21.33
C THR A 304 -13.57 3.40 -21.98
N VAL A 305 -13.98 2.21 -22.42
CA VAL A 305 -13.11 1.30 -23.17
C VAL A 305 -12.64 1.97 -24.47
N SER A 306 -11.37 1.81 -24.80
CA SER A 306 -10.77 2.33 -26.03
C SER A 306 -11.04 1.43 -27.26
N GLU A 307 -10.68 1.92 -28.45
CA GLU A 307 -10.63 1.13 -29.69
C GLU A 307 -9.22 0.57 -29.98
N SER A 308 -8.31 0.65 -29.02
CA SER A 308 -6.95 0.09 -29.11
C SER A 308 -6.97 -1.44 -29.15
N SER A 309 -5.83 -2.07 -29.49
CA SER A 309 -5.73 -3.54 -29.55
C SER A 309 -6.03 -4.21 -28.20
N GLY A 310 -5.70 -3.52 -27.09
CA GLY A 310 -5.86 -4.06 -25.75
C GLY A 310 -4.82 -5.14 -25.40
N ASP A 311 -3.73 -5.24 -26.16
CA ASP A 311 -2.68 -6.22 -25.87
C ASP A 311 -1.93 -5.86 -24.59
N ILE A 312 -1.72 -6.87 -23.73
CA ILE A 312 -0.91 -6.76 -22.51
C ILE A 312 0.33 -7.61 -22.68
N HIS A 313 1.51 -6.97 -22.66
CA HIS A 313 2.80 -7.65 -22.75
C HIS A 313 3.54 -7.60 -21.42
N VAL A 314 4.19 -8.71 -21.06
CA VAL A 314 4.97 -8.82 -19.83
C VAL A 314 6.37 -9.31 -20.14
N TYR A 315 7.38 -8.67 -19.56
CA TYR A 315 8.79 -9.00 -19.73
C TYR A 315 9.50 -9.04 -18.38
N PHE A 316 10.44 -9.97 -18.24
CA PHE A 316 11.25 -10.11 -17.04
C PHE A 316 12.75 -10.02 -17.36
N THR A 317 13.53 -9.40 -16.49
CA THR A 317 15.00 -9.44 -16.56
C THR A 317 15.54 -10.74 -15.99
N GLY A 318 14.83 -11.33 -15.03
CA GLY A 318 15.17 -12.58 -14.34
C GLY A 318 14.84 -13.83 -15.16
N SER A 319 15.22 -14.99 -14.63
CA SER A 319 14.87 -16.30 -15.19
C SER A 319 13.41 -16.64 -14.93
N VAL A 320 12.81 -17.41 -15.82
CA VAL A 320 11.44 -17.91 -15.74
C VAL A 320 11.44 -19.45 -15.76
N ASP A 321 10.43 -20.05 -15.12
CA ASP A 321 10.17 -21.49 -15.20
C ASP A 321 8.97 -21.75 -16.11
N THR A 322 9.19 -21.96 -17.39
CA THR A 322 8.11 -22.19 -18.35
C THR A 322 7.45 -23.57 -18.23
N SER A 323 7.98 -24.45 -17.35
CA SER A 323 7.36 -25.76 -17.10
C SER A 323 5.95 -25.67 -16.46
N VAL A 324 5.61 -24.53 -15.89
CA VAL A 324 4.30 -24.23 -15.29
C VAL A 324 3.44 -23.28 -16.16
N ALA A 325 3.86 -23.07 -17.40
CA ALA A 325 3.06 -22.29 -18.35
C ALA A 325 1.72 -23.00 -18.66
N THR A 326 0.63 -22.24 -18.60
CA THR A 326 -0.70 -22.77 -18.92
C THR A 326 -1.09 -22.50 -20.39
N ASP A 327 -0.80 -21.32 -20.88
CA ASP A 327 -1.19 -20.87 -22.22
C ASP A 327 0.01 -20.25 -22.96
N GLU A 328 0.75 -19.36 -22.29
CA GLU A 328 1.87 -18.58 -22.83
C GLU A 328 3.12 -18.75 -21.98
N GLU A 329 4.26 -18.91 -22.61
CA GLU A 329 5.55 -18.94 -21.91
C GLU A 329 6.01 -17.52 -21.58
N ALA A 330 6.36 -17.29 -20.31
CA ALA A 330 6.90 -16.03 -19.85
C ALA A 330 8.24 -15.71 -20.52
N MET A 331 8.46 -14.44 -20.81
CA MET A 331 9.64 -13.98 -21.56
C MET A 331 10.71 -13.43 -20.62
N SER A 332 11.80 -14.19 -20.46
CA SER A 332 13.03 -13.73 -19.81
C SER A 332 13.93 -13.04 -20.84
N LEU A 333 14.16 -11.75 -20.67
CA LEU A 333 14.95 -10.96 -21.63
C LEU A 333 16.43 -10.82 -21.23
N GLY A 334 16.74 -10.85 -19.91
CA GLY A 334 18.07 -10.54 -19.44
C GLY A 334 18.57 -9.19 -20.00
N THR A 335 19.73 -9.17 -20.62
CA THR A 335 20.31 -7.95 -21.25
C THR A 335 19.55 -7.43 -22.46
N ALA A 336 18.66 -8.21 -23.07
CA ALA A 336 17.81 -7.77 -24.18
C ALA A 336 16.65 -6.83 -23.71
N THR A 337 16.48 -6.65 -22.40
CA THR A 337 15.53 -5.68 -21.85
C THR A 337 15.80 -4.26 -22.35
N ASN A 338 17.08 -3.87 -22.49
CA ASN A 338 17.45 -2.58 -23.10
C ASN A 338 16.85 -2.40 -24.49
N ASP A 339 17.02 -3.41 -25.36
CA ASP A 339 16.58 -3.34 -26.75
C ASP A 339 15.05 -3.36 -26.85
N THR A 340 14.38 -4.10 -25.95
CA THR A 340 12.92 -4.18 -25.92
C THR A 340 12.31 -2.84 -25.50
N ILE A 341 12.80 -2.20 -24.45
CA ILE A 341 12.32 -0.87 -24.05
C ILE A 341 12.67 0.18 -25.12
N ALA A 342 13.88 0.12 -25.70
CA ALA A 342 14.26 0.99 -26.81
C ALA A 342 13.33 0.83 -28.03
N ALA A 343 12.85 -0.39 -28.30
CA ALA A 343 11.89 -0.63 -29.37
C ALA A 343 10.53 0.01 -29.06
N TRP A 344 10.03 -0.06 -27.82
CA TRP A 344 8.82 0.64 -27.40
C TRP A 344 8.97 2.14 -27.52
N ILE A 345 10.08 2.73 -27.06
CA ILE A 345 10.37 4.16 -27.21
C ILE A 345 10.32 4.57 -28.69
N THR A 346 10.97 3.82 -29.56
CA THR A 346 11.04 4.14 -30.99
C THR A 346 9.78 3.81 -31.78
N SER A 347 8.84 3.07 -31.18
CA SER A 347 7.52 2.80 -31.79
C SER A 347 6.56 3.99 -31.68
N ALA A 348 6.78 4.91 -30.72
CA ALA A 348 5.99 6.13 -30.60
C ALA A 348 6.13 6.98 -31.87
N GLN A 349 5.00 7.50 -32.37
CA GLN A 349 4.96 8.24 -33.62
C GLN A 349 4.70 9.73 -33.45
N HIS A 350 4.08 10.14 -32.33
CA HIS A 350 3.64 11.51 -32.11
C HIS A 350 4.14 12.09 -30.78
N THR A 351 3.86 11.41 -29.67
CA THR A 351 4.19 11.91 -28.33
C THR A 351 4.76 10.81 -27.45
N LEU A 352 5.62 11.21 -26.50
CA LEU A 352 6.14 10.33 -25.47
C LEU A 352 6.33 11.11 -24.16
N ASP A 353 5.53 10.76 -23.16
CA ASP A 353 5.61 11.33 -21.82
C ASP A 353 6.23 10.31 -20.88
N ILE A 354 7.27 10.69 -20.13
CA ILE A 354 8.09 9.77 -19.36
C ILE A 354 8.26 10.31 -17.94
N ALA A 355 7.93 9.49 -16.93
CA ALA A 355 8.26 9.75 -15.54
C ALA A 355 9.08 8.57 -15.00
N VAL A 356 10.38 8.79 -14.79
CA VAL A 356 11.33 7.78 -14.36
C VAL A 356 12.29 8.33 -13.33
N TYR A 357 12.41 7.63 -12.20
CA TYR A 357 13.22 8.01 -11.05
C TYR A 357 14.67 8.34 -11.42
N ASN A 358 15.34 7.47 -12.22
CA ASN A 358 16.68 7.76 -12.72
C ASN A 358 17.01 7.02 -14.04
N THR A 359 17.95 7.57 -14.80
CA THR A 359 18.44 7.01 -16.06
C THR A 359 19.95 7.19 -16.21
N ASN A 360 20.63 6.16 -16.74
CA ASN A 360 22.03 6.19 -17.16
C ASN A 360 22.36 5.15 -18.23
N ASN A 361 21.33 4.66 -18.94
CA ASN A 361 21.50 3.59 -19.93
C ASN A 361 21.57 4.18 -21.35
N VAL A 362 22.69 3.94 -22.03
CA VAL A 362 23.00 4.49 -23.36
C VAL A 362 22.03 4.02 -24.45
N ALA A 363 21.47 2.81 -24.34
CA ALA A 363 20.50 2.33 -25.33
C ALA A 363 19.19 3.11 -25.22
N ILE A 364 18.73 3.41 -24.01
CA ILE A 364 17.54 4.22 -23.76
C ILE A 364 17.76 5.66 -24.21
N GLU A 365 18.92 6.27 -23.88
CA GLU A 365 19.30 7.62 -24.34
C GLU A 365 19.28 7.71 -25.86
N ASN A 366 19.88 6.76 -26.56
CA ASN A 366 19.91 6.72 -28.03
C ASN A 366 18.50 6.53 -28.63
N ALA A 367 17.64 5.71 -28.00
CA ALA A 367 16.28 5.51 -28.45
C ALA A 367 15.45 6.80 -28.34
N LEU A 368 15.57 7.53 -27.22
CA LEU A 368 14.92 8.82 -26.99
C LEU A 368 15.36 9.86 -28.00
N ASN A 369 16.69 9.99 -28.22
CA ASN A 369 17.25 10.90 -29.21
C ASN A 369 16.80 10.54 -30.65
N THR A 370 16.65 9.23 -30.95
CA THR A 370 16.15 8.77 -32.24
C THR A 370 14.67 9.11 -32.42
N ALA A 371 13.83 8.91 -31.40
CA ALA A 371 12.43 9.27 -31.45
C ALA A 371 12.26 10.79 -31.60
N ALA A 372 13.02 11.60 -30.86
CA ALA A 372 13.03 13.05 -31.00
C ALA A 372 13.44 13.50 -32.42
N ALA A 373 14.49 12.89 -32.99
CA ALA A 373 14.95 13.19 -34.35
C ALA A 373 13.91 12.81 -35.42
N ASN A 374 13.04 11.83 -35.13
CA ASN A 374 11.90 11.44 -35.97
C ASN A 374 10.68 12.37 -35.81
N GLY A 375 10.74 13.37 -34.92
CA GLY A 375 9.70 14.35 -34.71
C GLY A 375 8.71 14.02 -33.58
N VAL A 376 8.98 13.01 -32.77
CA VAL A 376 8.19 12.68 -31.58
C VAL A 376 8.40 13.80 -30.54
N GLN A 377 7.30 14.32 -29.99
CA GLN A 377 7.35 15.29 -28.89
C GLN A 377 7.57 14.57 -27.57
N ILE A 378 8.70 14.84 -26.90
CA ILE A 378 9.09 14.09 -25.71
C ILE A 378 9.13 15.03 -24.49
N ARG A 379 8.40 14.66 -23.43
CA ARG A 379 8.44 15.28 -22.11
C ARG A 379 8.99 14.26 -21.11
N TYR A 380 9.90 14.69 -20.23
CA TYR A 380 10.57 13.80 -19.29
C TYR A 380 10.58 14.39 -17.87
N ILE A 381 10.06 13.65 -16.89
CA ILE A 381 10.13 13.97 -15.46
C ILE A 381 11.14 13.05 -14.81
N ALA A 382 12.05 13.60 -14.01
CA ALA A 382 13.05 12.87 -13.24
C ALA A 382 13.10 13.33 -11.78
N GLU A 383 13.66 12.48 -10.92
CA GLU A 383 13.97 12.84 -9.53
C GLU A 383 15.21 13.74 -9.48
N GLY A 384 15.07 14.94 -8.92
CA GLY A 384 16.13 15.96 -8.90
C GLY A 384 17.24 15.70 -7.88
N SER A 385 16.99 14.89 -6.85
CA SER A 385 18.01 14.52 -5.85
C SER A 385 19.01 13.47 -6.37
N ASN A 386 18.71 12.81 -7.50
CA ASN A 386 19.52 11.76 -8.09
C ASN A 386 20.47 12.26 -9.17
N ALA A 387 21.60 11.54 -9.33
CA ALA A 387 22.49 11.71 -10.47
C ALA A 387 21.89 11.04 -11.72
N ASN A 388 21.09 11.78 -12.48
CA ASN A 388 20.48 11.34 -13.74
C ASN A 388 21.46 11.57 -14.92
N LEU A 389 22.59 10.84 -14.93
CA LEU A 389 23.69 11.06 -15.88
C LEU A 389 23.29 10.90 -17.35
N GLY A 390 22.23 10.11 -17.65
CA GLY A 390 21.75 9.93 -19.02
C GLY A 390 21.04 11.15 -19.58
N ILE A 391 20.47 12.02 -18.75
CA ILE A 391 19.74 13.22 -19.19
C ILE A 391 20.69 14.21 -19.87
N ASP A 392 21.96 14.29 -19.47
CA ASP A 392 22.96 15.15 -20.09
C ASP A 392 23.22 14.82 -21.59
N ALA A 393 22.87 13.60 -22.01
CA ALA A 393 23.02 13.13 -23.38
C ALA A 393 21.74 13.29 -24.24
N PHE A 394 20.65 13.81 -23.67
CA PHE A 394 19.39 14.00 -24.40
C PHE A 394 19.50 15.10 -25.46
N ASP A 395 18.82 14.92 -26.58
CA ASP A 395 18.63 15.97 -27.58
C ASP A 395 17.92 17.17 -26.93
N SER A 396 18.32 18.37 -27.32
CA SER A 396 17.80 19.62 -26.77
C SER A 396 16.30 19.87 -27.04
N SER A 397 15.66 19.09 -27.90
CA SER A 397 14.21 19.13 -28.14
C SER A 397 13.41 18.32 -27.09
N ILE A 398 14.06 17.46 -26.31
CA ILE A 398 13.44 16.74 -25.22
C ILE A 398 13.28 17.70 -24.03
N ALA A 399 12.04 17.96 -23.65
CA ALA A 399 11.77 18.82 -22.50
C ALA A 399 11.91 18.01 -21.19
N VAL A 400 12.61 18.56 -20.21
CA VAL A 400 12.89 17.89 -18.93
C VAL A 400 12.39 18.74 -17.77
N HIS A 401 11.74 18.09 -16.80
CA HIS A 401 11.33 18.65 -15.52
C HIS A 401 11.83 17.79 -14.37
N TYR A 402 12.04 18.38 -13.19
CA TYR A 402 12.56 17.68 -12.03
C TYR A 402 11.67 17.92 -10.80
N ARG A 403 11.39 16.89 -10.06
CA ARG A 403 10.97 17.03 -8.68
C ARG A 403 12.17 17.48 -7.84
N THR A 404 12.04 18.56 -7.10
CA THR A 404 13.15 19.19 -6.35
C THR A 404 12.84 19.50 -4.89
N ASP A 405 11.67 19.14 -4.42
CA ASP A 405 11.30 19.19 -3.00
C ASP A 405 12.11 18.15 -2.23
N ASN A 406 12.96 18.61 -1.31
CA ASN A 406 13.98 17.78 -0.64
C ASN A 406 13.47 17.11 0.65
N GLU A 407 12.22 16.74 0.76
CA GLU A 407 11.64 16.20 2.01
C GLU A 407 11.76 14.68 2.19
N GLY A 408 12.85 14.09 1.74
CA GLY A 408 13.13 12.65 1.96
C GLY A 408 12.29 11.70 1.11
N SER A 409 11.54 12.21 0.16
CA SER A 409 10.65 11.55 -0.78
C SER A 409 11.13 11.79 -2.21
N GLY A 410 10.60 11.03 -3.17
CA GLY A 410 11.05 11.14 -4.56
C GLY A 410 9.96 10.91 -5.59
N MET A 411 10.19 11.46 -6.80
CA MET A 411 9.46 11.06 -8.00
C MET A 411 9.95 9.67 -8.39
N HIS A 412 9.33 8.63 -7.78
CA HIS A 412 9.77 7.25 -7.88
C HIS A 412 9.02 6.45 -8.95
N ASN A 413 8.18 7.07 -9.75
CA ASN A 413 7.52 6.48 -10.92
C ASN A 413 8.52 5.90 -11.92
N LYS A 414 8.05 4.94 -12.73
CA LYS A 414 8.81 4.25 -13.77
C LYS A 414 7.87 3.94 -14.93
N PHE A 415 7.32 5.00 -15.58
CA PHE A 415 6.39 4.79 -16.69
C PHE A 415 6.71 5.62 -17.92
N PHE A 416 6.26 5.12 -19.08
CA PHE A 416 6.28 5.74 -20.38
C PHE A 416 4.88 5.74 -20.96
N ILE A 417 4.44 6.85 -21.54
CA ILE A 417 3.15 6.99 -22.20
C ILE A 417 3.41 7.37 -23.64
N GLY A 418 3.15 6.44 -24.56
CA GLY A 418 3.25 6.70 -26.00
C GLY A 418 1.90 7.05 -26.60
N ASP A 419 1.85 8.06 -27.46
CA ASP A 419 0.76 8.37 -28.39
C ASP A 419 -0.66 8.36 -27.79
N ALA A 420 -0.86 8.90 -26.59
CA ALA A 420 -2.10 8.79 -25.82
C ALA A 420 -3.38 9.28 -26.57
N ASP A 421 -3.24 10.04 -27.65
CA ASP A 421 -4.38 10.48 -28.46
C ASP A 421 -4.66 9.62 -29.71
N TYR A 422 -3.87 8.58 -29.93
CA TYR A 422 -3.91 7.74 -31.13
C TYR A 422 -4.16 6.28 -30.76
N PRO A 423 -5.41 5.77 -30.86
CA PRO A 423 -5.76 4.44 -30.32
C PRO A 423 -4.94 3.29 -30.95
N GLU A 424 -4.46 3.44 -32.19
CA GLU A 424 -3.70 2.40 -32.88
C GLU A 424 -2.25 2.27 -32.39
N THR A 425 -1.70 3.32 -31.76
CA THR A 425 -0.29 3.38 -31.32
C THR A 425 -0.13 3.71 -29.84
N ALA A 426 -1.25 3.97 -29.14
CA ALA A 426 -1.24 4.28 -27.73
C ALA A 426 -0.69 3.13 -26.88
N PHE A 427 0.23 3.43 -25.98
CA PHE A 427 0.70 2.47 -24.99
C PHE A 427 1.09 3.13 -23.67
N VAL A 428 1.05 2.33 -22.60
CA VAL A 428 1.71 2.61 -21.33
C VAL A 428 2.67 1.47 -21.02
N LEU A 429 3.93 1.80 -20.79
CA LEU A 429 4.94 0.88 -20.27
C LEU A 429 5.23 1.25 -18.82
N THR A 430 5.10 0.30 -17.91
CA THR A 430 5.40 0.50 -16.48
C THR A 430 6.00 -0.76 -15.86
N GLY A 431 6.24 -0.77 -14.55
CA GLY A 431 6.81 -1.89 -13.80
C GLY A 431 7.82 -1.45 -12.75
N SER A 432 8.71 -2.36 -12.38
CA SER A 432 9.65 -2.10 -11.28
C SER A 432 10.98 -1.47 -11.73
N THR A 433 11.29 -1.45 -13.03
CA THR A 433 12.65 -1.13 -13.51
C THR A 433 12.91 0.36 -13.69
N ASN A 434 14.02 0.85 -13.11
CA ASN A 434 14.60 2.13 -13.53
C ASN A 434 15.35 2.00 -14.86
N MET A 435 15.61 3.10 -15.53
CA MET A 435 16.35 3.13 -16.81
C MET A 435 17.86 3.18 -16.58
N THR A 436 18.34 2.40 -15.61
CA THR A 436 19.77 2.26 -15.31
C THR A 436 20.33 0.96 -15.87
N THR A 437 21.62 0.94 -16.13
CA THR A 437 22.30 -0.25 -16.67
C THR A 437 22.16 -1.46 -15.74
N ALA A 438 22.20 -1.26 -14.41
CA ALA A 438 22.02 -2.35 -13.45
C ALA A 438 20.59 -2.90 -13.49
N ASN A 439 19.57 -2.02 -13.36
CA ASN A 439 18.19 -2.48 -13.35
C ASN A 439 17.76 -3.17 -14.65
N LEU A 440 18.30 -2.75 -15.79
CA LEU A 440 17.94 -3.30 -17.09
C LEU A 440 18.70 -4.58 -17.46
N ASN A 441 19.83 -4.88 -16.81
CA ASN A 441 20.70 -5.99 -17.24
C ASN A 441 20.94 -7.06 -16.18
N THR A 442 20.90 -6.71 -14.89
CA THR A 442 21.29 -7.64 -13.83
C THR A 442 20.23 -7.80 -12.76
N ASP A 443 19.64 -6.72 -12.28
CA ASP A 443 18.66 -6.77 -11.21
C ASP A 443 17.38 -7.46 -11.68
N LYS A 444 16.65 -8.10 -10.75
CA LYS A 444 15.40 -8.80 -11.05
C LYS A 444 14.27 -7.79 -11.10
N ASN A 445 13.77 -7.52 -12.31
CA ASN A 445 12.75 -6.53 -12.60
C ASN A 445 11.70 -7.08 -13.56
N ASN A 446 10.51 -6.48 -13.54
CA ASN A 446 9.46 -6.70 -14.53
C ASN A 446 9.13 -5.42 -15.27
N VAL A 447 8.60 -5.59 -16.47
CA VAL A 447 8.00 -4.56 -17.32
C VAL A 447 6.66 -5.09 -17.80
N ILE A 448 5.61 -4.29 -17.66
CA ILE A 448 4.29 -4.54 -18.21
C ILE A 448 3.94 -3.42 -19.18
N VAL A 449 3.35 -3.77 -20.32
CA VAL A 449 2.94 -2.81 -21.35
C VAL A 449 1.48 -3.02 -21.71
N PHE A 450 0.71 -1.96 -21.64
CA PHE A 450 -0.70 -1.92 -22.06
C PHE A 450 -0.80 -1.14 -23.37
N GLN A 451 -1.24 -1.79 -24.45
CA GLN A 451 -1.56 -1.10 -25.71
C GLN A 451 -3.01 -0.61 -25.66
N ASP A 452 -3.24 0.45 -24.88
CA ASP A 452 -4.58 0.98 -24.62
C ASP A 452 -4.59 2.50 -24.45
N GLN A 453 -5.49 3.17 -25.20
CA GLN A 453 -5.62 4.63 -25.18
C GLN A 453 -6.23 5.15 -23.87
N SER A 454 -7.17 4.43 -23.25
CA SER A 454 -7.82 4.86 -22.01
C SER A 454 -6.82 4.89 -20.87
N VAL A 455 -6.01 3.83 -20.74
CA VAL A 455 -4.92 3.76 -19.76
C VAL A 455 -3.89 4.87 -20.04
N ALA A 456 -3.49 5.05 -21.32
CA ALA A 456 -2.53 6.09 -21.69
C ALA A 456 -3.03 7.51 -21.33
N ARG A 457 -4.31 7.80 -21.53
CA ARG A 457 -4.93 9.06 -21.14
C ARG A 457 -5.02 9.24 -19.63
N GLY A 458 -5.30 8.17 -18.89
CA GLY A 458 -5.28 8.20 -17.42
C GLY A 458 -3.90 8.52 -16.86
N TYR A 459 -2.86 7.81 -17.32
CA TYR A 459 -1.46 8.11 -16.94
C TYR A 459 -1.03 9.52 -17.34
N ARG A 460 -1.55 10.06 -18.45
CA ARG A 460 -1.24 11.43 -18.87
C ARG A 460 -1.85 12.50 -17.95
N LEU A 461 -2.97 12.23 -17.29
CA LEU A 461 -3.51 13.15 -16.26
C LEU A 461 -2.54 13.26 -15.10
N GLU A 462 -2.07 12.14 -14.56
CA GLU A 462 -1.04 12.09 -13.52
C GLU A 462 0.26 12.79 -13.96
N PHE A 463 0.72 12.47 -15.17
CA PHE A 463 1.91 13.14 -15.73
C PHE A 463 1.74 14.65 -15.82
N ASN A 464 0.60 15.14 -16.32
CA ASN A 464 0.33 16.56 -16.50
C ASN A 464 0.25 17.31 -15.16
N GLU A 465 -0.25 16.67 -14.08
CA GLU A 465 -0.25 17.26 -12.74
C GLU A 465 1.19 17.47 -12.24
N MET A 466 2.05 16.46 -12.38
CA MET A 466 3.48 16.59 -12.06
C MET A 466 4.23 17.56 -12.99
N TRP A 467 3.82 17.67 -14.26
CA TRP A 467 4.41 18.57 -15.25
C TRP A 467 3.96 20.03 -15.06
N GLY A 468 2.78 20.24 -14.47
CA GLY A 468 2.15 21.54 -14.24
C GLY A 468 1.44 22.13 -15.48
N SER A 469 1.39 21.44 -16.61
CA SER A 469 0.71 21.88 -17.83
C SER A 469 0.39 20.73 -18.77
N ASP A 470 -0.44 21.00 -19.79
CA ASP A 470 -0.72 20.09 -20.91
C ASP A 470 0.18 20.36 -22.15
N THR A 471 1.15 21.26 -22.05
CA THR A 471 2.03 21.69 -23.14
C THR A 471 3.42 21.05 -23.05
N MET A 472 4.26 21.31 -24.07
CA MET A 472 5.67 20.86 -24.06
C MET A 472 6.54 21.60 -23.03
N THR A 473 6.09 22.70 -22.46
CA THR A 473 6.84 23.48 -21.46
C THR A 473 6.28 23.19 -20.08
N PRO A 474 7.11 22.72 -19.13
CA PRO A 474 6.64 22.52 -17.76
C PRO A 474 6.32 23.86 -17.08
N ASP A 475 5.31 23.88 -16.24
CA ASP A 475 5.01 25.02 -15.37
C ASP A 475 5.30 24.64 -13.92
N ALA A 476 6.47 25.04 -13.45
CA ALA A 476 6.91 24.71 -12.09
C ALA A 476 6.05 25.37 -10.99
N SER A 477 5.22 26.37 -11.33
CA SER A 477 4.31 27.00 -10.36
C SER A 477 2.99 26.25 -10.17
N GLU A 478 2.62 25.42 -11.16
CA GLU A 478 1.41 24.60 -11.14
C GLU A 478 1.73 23.10 -10.96
N SER A 479 3.02 22.76 -11.02
CA SER A 479 3.53 21.39 -10.86
C SER A 479 3.29 20.89 -9.43
N LYS A 480 2.71 19.68 -9.29
CA LYS A 480 2.42 19.06 -7.99
C LYS A 480 3.07 17.70 -7.93
N PHE A 481 3.72 17.42 -6.80
CA PHE A 481 4.35 16.15 -6.48
C PHE A 481 3.95 15.68 -5.08
N GLY A 482 4.04 14.38 -4.86
CA GLY A 482 3.79 13.81 -3.55
C GLY A 482 2.42 14.22 -2.99
N PRO A 483 2.35 14.61 -1.70
CA PRO A 483 1.08 14.95 -1.03
C PRO A 483 0.33 16.16 -1.61
N ASP A 484 0.97 16.98 -2.44
CA ASP A 484 0.32 18.14 -3.07
C ASP A 484 -0.55 17.75 -4.27
N LYS A 485 -0.47 16.49 -4.74
CA LYS A 485 -1.31 15.97 -5.82
C LYS A 485 -2.77 15.80 -5.38
N SER A 486 -3.64 15.53 -6.34
CA SER A 486 -5.07 15.34 -6.14
C SER A 486 -5.56 14.03 -6.80
N VAL A 487 -6.65 13.47 -6.30
CA VAL A 487 -7.32 12.31 -6.93
C VAL A 487 -7.98 12.78 -8.21
N ASN A 488 -7.28 12.64 -9.34
CA ASN A 488 -7.67 13.21 -10.63
C ASN A 488 -7.57 12.22 -11.81
N THR A 489 -7.38 10.93 -11.53
CA THR A 489 -7.24 9.87 -12.53
C THR A 489 -8.34 8.83 -12.42
N PRO A 490 -8.75 8.15 -13.52
CA PRO A 490 -9.62 7.00 -13.43
C PRO A 490 -8.90 5.84 -12.74
N LEU A 491 -9.61 5.11 -11.88
CA LEU A 491 -9.07 3.94 -11.20
C LEU A 491 -9.30 2.64 -12.00
N LYS A 492 -10.40 2.53 -12.79
CA LYS A 492 -10.83 1.29 -13.44
C LYS A 492 -10.83 1.40 -14.96
N TYR A 493 -10.32 0.36 -15.62
CA TYR A 493 -10.23 0.25 -17.08
C TYR A 493 -10.59 -1.17 -17.51
N ILE A 494 -10.91 -1.34 -18.80
CA ILE A 494 -11.01 -2.66 -19.45
C ILE A 494 -10.02 -2.66 -20.62
N VAL A 495 -9.00 -3.48 -20.54
CA VAL A 495 -7.94 -3.60 -21.55
C VAL A 495 -7.99 -4.98 -22.17
N GLY A 496 -8.29 -5.06 -23.48
CA GLY A 496 -8.41 -6.34 -24.17
C GLY A 496 -9.51 -7.29 -23.65
N GLY A 497 -10.41 -6.76 -22.81
CA GLY A 497 -11.44 -7.52 -22.11
C GLY A 497 -11.11 -7.85 -20.65
N SER A 498 -9.87 -7.63 -20.21
CA SER A 498 -9.44 -7.84 -18.82
C SER A 498 -9.63 -6.56 -17.99
N PRO A 499 -10.23 -6.62 -16.80
CA PRO A 499 -10.26 -5.49 -15.88
C PRO A 499 -8.85 -5.13 -15.44
N VAL A 500 -8.56 -3.83 -15.42
CA VAL A 500 -7.29 -3.28 -14.98
C VAL A 500 -7.58 -2.09 -14.06
N GLU A 501 -6.92 -2.06 -12.91
CA GLU A 501 -6.98 -0.93 -12.01
C GLU A 501 -5.63 -0.23 -11.97
N VAL A 502 -5.64 1.09 -11.79
CA VAL A 502 -4.44 1.92 -11.72
C VAL A 502 -4.56 2.89 -10.54
N TYR A 503 -3.55 2.92 -9.71
CA TYR A 503 -3.47 3.77 -8.52
C TYR A 503 -2.16 4.55 -8.51
N PHE A 504 -2.23 5.83 -8.16
CA PHE A 504 -1.05 6.70 -8.00
C PHE A 504 -0.93 7.16 -6.55
N SER A 505 0.21 6.84 -5.92
CA SER A 505 0.52 7.35 -4.59
C SER A 505 1.01 8.80 -4.68
N PRO A 506 0.74 9.59 -3.62
CA PRO A 506 0.08 9.24 -2.35
C PRO A 506 -1.43 9.48 -2.32
N THR A 507 -2.10 9.77 -3.45
CA THR A 507 -3.47 10.30 -3.47
C THR A 507 -4.57 9.26 -3.61
N ASP A 508 -4.29 8.11 -4.27
CA ASP A 508 -5.35 7.18 -4.69
C ASP A 508 -5.59 6.01 -3.73
N GLY A 509 -4.98 6.04 -2.52
CA GLY A 509 -5.17 4.97 -1.53
C GLY A 509 -4.55 3.63 -1.98
N THR A 510 -3.36 3.68 -2.55
CA THR A 510 -2.68 2.53 -3.17
C THR A 510 -2.53 1.33 -2.22
N THR A 511 -2.13 1.57 -0.97
CA THR A 511 -2.00 0.48 0.03
C THR A 511 -3.34 -0.18 0.34
N SER A 512 -4.44 0.60 0.37
CA SER A 512 -5.79 0.03 0.55
C SER A 512 -6.17 -0.88 -0.60
N ALA A 513 -5.92 -0.46 -1.83
CA ALA A 513 -6.18 -1.27 -3.02
C ALA A 513 -5.35 -2.58 -3.00
N ILE A 514 -4.06 -2.50 -2.63
CA ILE A 514 -3.20 -3.68 -2.45
C ILE A 514 -3.79 -4.60 -1.36
N ARG A 515 -4.18 -4.06 -0.21
CA ARG A 515 -4.77 -4.82 0.90
C ARG A 515 -6.08 -5.49 0.49
N GLN A 516 -7.00 -4.75 -0.14
CA GLN A 516 -8.26 -5.30 -0.64
C GLN A 516 -8.02 -6.42 -1.64
N THR A 517 -7.03 -6.29 -2.52
CA THR A 517 -6.65 -7.35 -3.46
C THR A 517 -6.08 -8.58 -2.73
N ILE A 518 -5.27 -8.40 -1.68
CA ILE A 518 -4.79 -9.52 -0.85
C ILE A 518 -5.98 -10.23 -0.17
N GLU A 519 -6.96 -9.49 0.33
CA GLU A 519 -8.16 -10.01 0.99
C GLU A 519 -9.10 -10.80 0.05
N THR A 520 -8.88 -10.77 -1.29
CA THR A 520 -9.60 -11.65 -2.24
C THR A 520 -8.96 -13.03 -2.40
N MET A 521 -7.85 -13.31 -1.73
CA MET A 521 -7.10 -14.55 -1.87
C MET A 521 -7.89 -15.76 -1.37
N ASP A 522 -8.33 -16.62 -2.29
CA ASP A 522 -9.11 -17.83 -2.00
C ASP A 522 -8.26 -19.11 -2.01
N TYR A 523 -7.12 -19.14 -2.73
CA TYR A 523 -6.30 -20.34 -2.95
C TYR A 523 -4.82 -20.12 -2.64
N ASP A 524 -4.18 -19.16 -3.28
CA ASP A 524 -2.74 -18.96 -3.15
C ASP A 524 -2.31 -17.53 -3.50
N MET A 525 -1.11 -17.21 -3.02
CA MET A 525 -0.44 -15.96 -3.35
C MET A 525 1.06 -16.20 -3.53
N ALA A 526 1.64 -15.56 -4.54
CA ALA A 526 3.09 -15.48 -4.71
C ALA A 526 3.51 -14.02 -4.77
N PHE A 527 4.49 -13.60 -3.96
CA PHE A 527 4.99 -12.22 -3.99
C PHE A 527 6.50 -12.12 -4.01
N ALA A 528 7.03 -11.14 -4.75
CA ALA A 528 8.44 -10.82 -4.82
C ALA A 528 8.65 -9.31 -4.60
N LEU A 529 9.31 -8.95 -3.48
CA LEU A 529 9.36 -7.58 -3.00
C LEU A 529 10.77 -7.14 -2.65
N LEU A 530 11.17 -5.95 -3.15
CA LEU A 530 12.40 -5.29 -2.72
C LEU A 530 12.34 -4.92 -1.24
N SER A 531 11.26 -4.26 -0.82
CA SER A 531 11.06 -3.76 0.55
C SER A 531 9.62 -3.97 0.99
N PHE A 532 9.45 -4.49 2.21
CA PHE A 532 8.16 -4.73 2.81
C PHE A 532 8.19 -4.29 4.27
N THR A 533 7.55 -3.16 4.60
CA THR A 533 7.55 -2.52 5.92
C THR A 533 6.16 -2.01 6.33
N ARG A 534 5.09 -2.59 5.76
CA ARG A 534 3.69 -2.27 6.03
C ARG A 534 3.03 -3.38 6.83
N ASP A 535 2.81 -3.13 8.12
CA ASP A 535 2.18 -4.06 9.06
C ASP A 535 0.78 -4.48 8.57
N ASP A 536 -0.03 -3.55 8.06
CA ASP A 536 -1.39 -3.79 7.59
C ASP A 536 -1.46 -4.74 6.38
N LEU A 537 -0.47 -4.71 5.48
CA LEU A 537 -0.36 -5.66 4.37
C LEU A 537 0.14 -7.03 4.84
N ALA A 538 1.07 -7.05 5.81
CA ALA A 538 1.52 -8.30 6.42
C ALA A 538 0.38 -8.98 7.19
N ASP A 539 -0.39 -8.21 7.96
CA ASP A 539 -1.56 -8.69 8.69
C ASP A 539 -2.63 -9.23 7.73
N ALA A 540 -2.88 -8.59 6.59
CA ALA A 540 -3.81 -9.09 5.57
C ALA A 540 -3.36 -10.47 5.05
N ILE A 541 -2.08 -10.63 4.68
CA ILE A 541 -1.54 -11.94 4.24
C ILE A 541 -1.69 -13.00 5.35
N ILE A 542 -1.37 -12.65 6.60
CA ILE A 542 -1.44 -13.57 7.75
C ILE A 542 -2.89 -13.99 8.04
N ASN A 543 -3.83 -13.06 7.94
CA ASN A 543 -5.24 -13.31 8.24
C ASN A 543 -5.90 -14.21 7.20
N GLU A 544 -5.57 -14.07 5.92
CA GLU A 544 -6.08 -14.92 4.84
C GLU A 544 -5.39 -16.28 4.79
N ALA A 545 -4.16 -16.40 5.30
CA ALA A 545 -3.42 -17.65 5.30
C ALA A 545 -4.13 -18.74 6.09
N SER A 546 -4.31 -19.91 5.50
CA SER A 546 -4.97 -21.06 6.12
C SER A 546 -4.38 -22.37 5.61
N PHE A 547 -4.93 -23.48 6.05
CA PHE A 547 -4.55 -24.79 5.50
C PHE A 547 -4.83 -24.92 3.99
N PHE A 548 -5.79 -24.16 3.47
CA PHE A 548 -6.20 -24.20 2.06
C PHE A 548 -5.69 -23.00 1.25
N VAL A 549 -5.30 -21.92 1.91
CA VAL A 549 -4.81 -20.69 1.30
C VAL A 549 -3.33 -20.53 1.65
N THR A 550 -2.46 -20.60 0.66
CA THR A 550 -1.03 -20.78 0.87
C THR A 550 -0.19 -19.65 0.23
N PRO A 551 -0.02 -18.52 0.95
CA PRO A 551 0.88 -17.47 0.49
C PRO A 551 2.35 -17.89 0.57
N GLN A 552 3.12 -17.52 -0.48
CA GLN A 552 4.57 -17.73 -0.56
C GLN A 552 5.27 -16.45 -1.02
N GLY A 553 6.43 -16.11 -0.44
CA GLY A 553 7.08 -14.85 -0.72
C GLY A 553 8.60 -14.91 -0.86
N ILE A 554 9.15 -13.90 -1.57
CA ILE A 554 10.58 -13.62 -1.65
C ILE A 554 10.80 -12.14 -1.33
N ILE A 555 11.68 -11.84 -0.36
CA ILE A 555 11.95 -10.46 0.07
C ILE A 555 13.47 -10.21 0.01
N GLU A 556 13.86 -9.06 -0.58
CA GLU A 556 15.27 -8.62 -0.64
C GLU A 556 15.71 -8.02 0.70
N GLN A 557 14.98 -7.00 1.20
CA GLN A 557 15.33 -6.27 2.42
C GLN A 557 14.61 -6.88 3.62
N ILE A 558 15.27 -7.82 4.29
CA ILE A 558 14.68 -8.57 5.42
C ILE A 558 14.95 -7.93 6.79
N GLY A 559 15.67 -6.81 6.85
CA GLY A 559 16.03 -6.14 8.11
C GLY A 559 15.83 -4.64 8.02
N GLY A 560 15.81 -3.99 9.18
CA GLY A 560 15.54 -2.57 9.34
C GLY A 560 14.26 -2.33 10.15
N THR A 561 14.00 -1.07 10.46
CA THR A 561 12.80 -0.69 11.23
C THR A 561 11.54 -1.01 10.42
N GLY A 562 10.61 -1.76 11.00
CA GLY A 562 9.34 -2.12 10.39
C GLY A 562 9.42 -3.19 9.29
N ALA A 563 10.55 -3.93 9.13
CA ALA A 563 10.65 -5.00 8.14
C ALA A 563 9.79 -6.21 8.54
N GLU A 564 8.90 -6.66 7.65
CA GLU A 564 7.87 -7.67 7.92
C GLU A 564 8.35 -9.13 7.74
N TYR A 565 9.56 -9.34 7.25
CA TYR A 565 10.08 -10.69 6.99
C TYR A 565 9.96 -11.63 8.21
N GLU A 566 10.46 -11.20 9.37
CA GLU A 566 10.44 -12.02 10.60
C GLU A 566 9.00 -12.20 11.15
N ASN A 567 8.13 -11.23 10.95
CA ASN A 567 6.71 -11.30 11.32
C ASN A 567 6.00 -12.39 10.51
N LEU A 568 6.17 -12.37 9.20
CA LEU A 568 5.60 -13.38 8.28
C LEU A 568 6.15 -14.80 8.59
N VAL A 569 7.47 -14.93 8.81
CA VAL A 569 8.07 -16.22 9.22
C VAL A 569 7.52 -16.71 10.55
N ALA A 570 7.36 -15.83 11.53
CA ALA A 570 6.80 -16.18 12.85
C ALA A 570 5.34 -16.63 12.76
N ALA A 571 4.57 -16.06 11.83
CA ALA A 571 3.20 -16.46 11.53
C ALA A 571 3.10 -17.79 10.73
N GLY A 572 4.22 -18.30 10.23
CA GLY A 572 4.28 -19.56 9.48
C GLY A 572 4.07 -19.41 7.97
N ILE A 573 4.17 -18.20 7.45
CA ILE A 573 4.14 -17.94 6.00
C ILE A 573 5.45 -18.42 5.38
N ASP A 574 5.39 -19.02 4.20
CA ASP A 574 6.56 -19.54 3.46
C ASP A 574 7.28 -18.39 2.74
N VAL A 575 8.14 -17.68 3.47
CA VAL A 575 8.89 -16.53 2.93
C VAL A 575 10.38 -16.83 2.90
N HIS A 576 11.03 -16.42 1.79
CA HIS A 576 12.44 -16.64 1.53
C HIS A 576 13.18 -15.31 1.40
N SER A 577 14.38 -15.25 1.99
CA SER A 577 15.28 -14.11 1.84
C SER A 577 16.08 -14.21 0.54
N HIS A 578 16.03 -13.15 -0.28
CA HIS A 578 16.94 -13.01 -1.43
C HIS A 578 18.26 -12.35 -1.05
N GLN A 579 18.41 -11.87 0.19
CA GLN A 579 19.61 -11.19 0.66
C GLN A 579 20.85 -12.08 0.52
N GLY A 580 21.86 -11.58 -0.21
CA GLY A 580 23.11 -12.32 -0.46
C GLY A 580 23.07 -13.22 -1.69
N VAL A 581 21.96 -13.30 -2.40
CA VAL A 581 21.91 -13.85 -3.76
C VAL A 581 22.51 -12.83 -4.74
N ALA A 582 23.09 -13.29 -5.84
CA ALA A 582 23.67 -12.39 -6.84
C ALA A 582 22.55 -11.58 -7.53
N ASP A 583 22.85 -10.30 -7.80
CA ASP A 583 21.94 -9.32 -8.39
C ASP A 583 20.74 -8.99 -7.47
N GLN A 584 20.26 -7.77 -7.49
CA GLN A 584 19.22 -7.31 -6.57
C GLN A 584 17.83 -7.77 -7.04
N LEU A 585 17.02 -8.30 -6.13
CA LEU A 585 15.58 -8.46 -6.34
C LEU A 585 14.93 -7.08 -6.22
N HIS A 586 14.52 -6.50 -7.36
CA HIS A 586 13.99 -5.15 -7.40
C HIS A 586 12.48 -5.13 -7.72
N HIS A 587 11.82 -6.27 -7.70
CA HIS A 587 10.38 -6.42 -7.91
C HIS A 587 9.53 -5.77 -6.81
N LYS A 588 8.30 -5.47 -7.15
CA LYS A 588 7.22 -5.02 -6.26
C LYS A 588 5.90 -5.60 -6.80
N TYR A 589 5.83 -6.93 -6.88
CA TYR A 589 4.63 -7.58 -7.37
C TYR A 589 4.11 -8.67 -6.43
N ALA A 590 2.82 -8.93 -6.55
CA ALA A 590 2.19 -10.14 -6.06
C ALA A 590 1.25 -10.71 -7.12
N VAL A 591 1.02 -12.01 -7.02
CA VAL A 591 0.08 -12.77 -7.85
C VAL A 591 -0.84 -13.54 -6.94
N ILE A 592 -2.14 -13.43 -7.13
CA ILE A 592 -3.16 -14.04 -6.29
C ILE A 592 -3.95 -15.05 -7.12
N ASP A 593 -4.28 -16.20 -6.52
CA ASP A 593 -5.10 -17.29 -7.09
C ASP A 593 -4.59 -17.82 -8.45
N TYR A 594 -3.26 -17.79 -8.63
CA TYR A 594 -2.63 -18.21 -9.89
C TYR A 594 -2.85 -19.69 -10.24
N SER A 595 -3.19 -20.54 -9.26
CA SER A 595 -3.43 -21.97 -9.48
C SER A 595 -4.88 -22.29 -9.88
N GLU A 596 -5.84 -21.37 -9.68
CA GLU A 596 -7.25 -21.59 -9.99
C GLU A 596 -7.79 -20.51 -10.95
N PRO A 597 -7.75 -20.77 -12.28
CA PRO A 597 -8.13 -19.78 -13.29
C PRO A 597 -9.56 -19.23 -13.21
N LEU A 598 -10.43 -19.84 -12.42
CA LEU A 598 -11.82 -19.40 -12.25
C LEU A 598 -12.04 -18.55 -10.99
N SER A 599 -11.02 -18.35 -10.17
CA SER A 599 -11.07 -17.56 -8.93
C SER A 599 -10.49 -16.16 -9.08
N ASP A 600 -10.66 -15.52 -10.22
CA ASP A 600 -10.15 -14.18 -10.50
C ASP A 600 -8.62 -14.03 -10.30
N PRO A 601 -7.77 -14.78 -11.02
CA PRO A 601 -6.33 -14.65 -10.91
C PRO A 601 -5.87 -13.23 -11.18
N THR A 602 -5.20 -12.63 -10.19
CA THR A 602 -4.89 -11.20 -10.19
C THR A 602 -3.40 -10.96 -10.00
N VAL A 603 -2.84 -9.99 -10.73
CA VAL A 603 -1.48 -9.49 -10.57
C VAL A 603 -1.53 -8.04 -10.11
N LEU A 604 -0.79 -7.73 -9.06
CA LEU A 604 -0.47 -6.34 -8.74
C LEU A 604 1.03 -6.11 -8.93
N THR A 605 1.39 -4.99 -9.59
CA THR A 605 2.78 -4.63 -9.88
C THR A 605 2.91 -3.12 -10.10
N GLY A 606 4.14 -2.61 -10.18
CA GLY A 606 4.42 -1.19 -10.40
C GLY A 606 5.74 -0.75 -9.76
N SER A 607 5.80 0.53 -9.42
CA SER A 607 6.97 1.14 -8.78
C SER A 607 6.90 1.14 -7.25
N HIS A 608 5.71 0.92 -6.68
CA HIS A 608 5.37 1.10 -5.27
C HIS A 608 5.98 0.01 -4.38
N ASN A 609 6.96 0.36 -3.54
CA ASN A 609 7.41 -0.51 -2.45
C ASN A 609 6.31 -0.61 -1.38
N TRP A 610 6.20 -1.76 -0.72
CA TRP A 610 5.21 -1.91 0.35
C TRP A 610 5.72 -1.24 1.64
N SER A 611 5.70 0.10 1.61
CA SER A 611 6.28 0.94 2.66
C SER A 611 5.47 2.23 2.86
N SER A 612 5.55 2.81 4.06
CA SER A 612 4.87 4.06 4.39
C SER A 612 5.37 5.25 3.53
N THR A 613 6.65 5.27 3.16
CA THR A 613 7.20 6.31 2.29
C THR A 613 6.61 6.25 0.88
N ALA A 614 6.45 5.04 0.32
CA ALA A 614 5.84 4.86 -0.99
C ALA A 614 4.37 5.30 -0.99
N GLU A 615 3.63 5.04 0.09
CA GLU A 615 2.22 5.42 0.22
C GLU A 615 2.02 6.92 0.42
N ASN A 616 2.81 7.56 1.29
CA ASN A 616 2.46 8.88 1.82
C ASN A 616 3.27 10.04 1.22
N THR A 617 4.39 9.77 0.53
CA THR A 617 5.32 10.85 0.14
C THR A 617 5.89 10.72 -1.27
N ASN A 618 6.10 9.49 -1.77
CA ASN A 618 6.63 9.29 -3.12
C ASN A 618 5.54 9.42 -4.19
N ASP A 619 5.95 9.81 -5.40
CA ASP A 619 5.15 9.62 -6.61
C ASP A 619 5.39 8.20 -7.13
N GLU A 620 4.43 7.31 -6.96
CA GLU A 620 4.49 5.91 -7.38
C GLU A 620 3.27 5.55 -8.22
N ASN A 621 3.34 4.43 -8.93
CA ASN A 621 2.16 3.81 -9.52
C ASN A 621 2.07 2.32 -9.16
N THR A 622 0.84 1.84 -9.07
CA THR A 622 0.48 0.42 -8.96
C THR A 622 -0.59 0.10 -9.98
N VAL A 623 -0.42 -1.00 -10.69
CA VAL A 623 -1.44 -1.58 -11.56
C VAL A 623 -1.89 -2.92 -11.01
N ILE A 624 -3.20 -3.17 -11.04
CA ILE A 624 -3.82 -4.44 -10.67
C ILE A 624 -4.50 -4.98 -11.92
N VAL A 625 -4.15 -6.20 -12.33
CA VAL A 625 -4.60 -6.80 -13.59
C VAL A 625 -5.31 -8.11 -13.28
N HIS A 626 -6.59 -8.17 -13.57
CA HIS A 626 -7.44 -9.35 -13.39
C HIS A 626 -7.42 -10.19 -14.68
N ASP A 627 -6.37 -11.00 -14.82
CA ASP A 627 -6.15 -11.80 -16.04
C ASP A 627 -5.34 -13.06 -15.72
N ALA A 628 -5.94 -14.24 -15.93
CA ALA A 628 -5.32 -15.54 -15.62
C ALA A 628 -4.03 -15.79 -16.43
N ARG A 629 -3.95 -15.31 -17.66
CA ARG A 629 -2.75 -15.42 -18.50
C ARG A 629 -1.61 -14.57 -17.91
N VAL A 630 -1.90 -13.31 -17.56
CA VAL A 630 -0.92 -12.40 -16.95
C VAL A 630 -0.45 -12.95 -15.60
N ALA A 631 -1.38 -13.46 -14.78
CA ALA A 631 -1.08 -14.09 -13.50
C ALA A 631 -0.13 -15.29 -13.67
N ASN A 632 -0.37 -16.15 -14.65
CA ASN A 632 0.51 -17.28 -14.94
C ASN A 632 1.90 -16.83 -15.42
N LEU A 633 2.02 -15.75 -16.21
CA LEU A 633 3.33 -15.21 -16.62
C LEU A 633 4.16 -14.76 -15.41
N TYR A 634 3.57 -14.07 -14.45
CA TYR A 634 4.26 -13.67 -13.22
C TYR A 634 4.59 -14.86 -12.32
N TYR A 635 3.70 -15.86 -12.25
CA TYR A 635 3.99 -17.08 -11.49
C TYR A 635 5.16 -17.88 -12.07
N GLN A 636 5.31 -17.94 -13.41
CA GLN A 636 6.46 -18.56 -14.05
C GLN A 636 7.77 -17.86 -13.65
N GLU A 637 7.77 -16.55 -13.50
CA GLU A 637 8.95 -15.81 -13.04
C GLU A 637 9.22 -16.07 -11.55
N PHE A 638 8.20 -16.02 -10.69
CA PHE A 638 8.33 -16.36 -9.28
C PHE A 638 8.93 -17.75 -9.07
N ARG A 639 8.47 -18.73 -9.82
CA ARG A 639 9.07 -20.08 -9.85
C ARG A 639 10.52 -20.07 -10.31
N GLY A 640 10.84 -19.29 -11.33
CA GLY A 640 12.22 -19.10 -11.82
C GLY A 640 13.14 -18.51 -10.75
N LEU A 641 12.66 -17.59 -9.92
CA LEU A 641 13.39 -17.05 -8.77
C LEU A 641 13.65 -18.13 -7.72
N LEU A 642 12.63 -18.91 -7.32
CA LEU A 642 12.77 -19.99 -6.34
C LEU A 642 13.77 -21.05 -6.81
N LEU A 643 13.75 -21.42 -8.10
CA LEU A 643 14.74 -22.31 -8.72
C LEU A 643 16.15 -21.72 -8.65
N SER A 644 16.32 -20.44 -9.01
CA SER A 644 17.62 -19.76 -8.99
C SER A 644 18.22 -19.66 -7.58
N MET A 645 17.38 -19.59 -6.56
CA MET A 645 17.73 -19.57 -5.14
C MET A 645 17.96 -20.97 -4.56
N GLY A 646 17.63 -22.05 -5.29
CA GLY A 646 17.70 -23.42 -4.82
C GLY A 646 16.65 -23.77 -3.76
N VAL A 647 15.56 -23.00 -3.67
CA VAL A 647 14.44 -23.24 -2.74
C VAL A 647 13.58 -24.41 -3.20
N ILE A 648 13.36 -24.50 -4.51
CA ILE A 648 12.76 -25.67 -5.15
C ILE A 648 13.82 -26.38 -5.98
N GLU A 649 13.73 -27.71 -6.04
CA GLU A 649 14.65 -28.53 -6.82
C GLU A 649 13.92 -29.10 -8.02
N SER A 650 14.55 -29.08 -9.17
CA SER A 650 14.07 -29.72 -10.39
C SER A 650 14.99 -30.86 -10.79
N VAL A 651 14.45 -31.84 -11.48
CA VAL A 651 15.21 -32.91 -12.13
C VAL A 651 15.12 -32.71 -13.63
N GLU A 652 16.29 -32.58 -14.27
CA GLU A 652 16.41 -32.53 -15.72
C GLU A 652 16.67 -33.92 -16.28
N ASP A 653 16.13 -34.22 -17.46
CA ASP A 653 16.52 -35.42 -18.21
C ASP A 653 17.94 -35.26 -18.79
N ILE A 654 18.47 -36.35 -19.32
CA ILE A 654 19.79 -36.35 -19.94
C ILE A 654 19.94 -35.44 -21.18
N ASN A 655 18.81 -34.86 -21.65
CA ASN A 655 18.76 -33.90 -22.77
C ASN A 655 18.55 -32.46 -22.27
N GLY A 656 18.50 -32.20 -20.95
CA GLY A 656 18.32 -30.87 -20.33
C GLY A 656 16.88 -30.40 -20.28
N GLN A 657 15.89 -31.31 -20.45
CA GLN A 657 14.47 -30.96 -20.25
C GLN A 657 14.03 -31.27 -18.82
N PHE A 658 13.32 -30.34 -18.19
CA PHE A 658 12.72 -30.55 -16.87
C PHE A 658 11.66 -31.65 -16.95
N VAL A 659 11.75 -32.64 -16.09
CA VAL A 659 10.84 -33.77 -16.07
C VAL A 659 10.08 -33.93 -14.76
N MET A 660 10.58 -33.37 -13.66
CA MET A 660 9.95 -33.44 -12.33
C MET A 660 10.31 -32.25 -11.46
N THR A 661 9.32 -31.66 -10.80
CA THR A 661 9.51 -30.71 -9.70
C THR A 661 8.70 -31.15 -8.49
N ALA A 662 9.09 -30.70 -7.28
CA ALA A 662 8.42 -31.07 -6.04
C ALA A 662 8.34 -29.88 -5.07
N PHE A 663 7.14 -29.53 -4.60
CA PHE A 663 6.89 -28.37 -3.73
C PHE A 663 5.66 -28.57 -2.84
N PRO A 664 5.51 -27.83 -1.72
CA PRO A 664 6.58 -27.07 -1.06
C PRO A 664 7.68 -28.00 -0.54
N ASN A 665 8.92 -27.52 -0.50
CA ASN A 665 10.03 -28.28 0.08
C ASN A 665 10.97 -27.29 0.82
N PRO A 666 10.97 -27.25 2.17
CA PRO A 666 10.36 -28.24 3.10
C PRO A 666 8.84 -28.30 3.11
N THR A 667 8.29 -29.44 3.55
CA THR A 667 6.84 -29.66 3.69
C THR A 667 6.49 -30.23 5.06
N SER A 668 5.30 -29.90 5.58
CA SER A 668 4.81 -30.46 6.84
C SER A 668 3.76 -31.59 6.68
N SER A 669 3.13 -31.67 5.51
CA SER A 669 2.02 -32.63 5.33
C SER A 669 1.83 -33.11 3.89
N THR A 670 1.87 -32.22 2.91
CA THR A 670 1.58 -32.55 1.52
C THR A 670 2.72 -32.04 0.63
N LEU A 671 3.20 -32.88 -0.27
CA LEU A 671 4.15 -32.55 -1.31
C LEU A 671 3.47 -32.69 -2.66
N TYR A 672 3.44 -31.63 -3.44
CA TYR A 672 3.00 -31.68 -4.82
C TYR A 672 4.19 -32.02 -5.71
N VAL A 673 3.95 -32.90 -6.66
CA VAL A 673 4.95 -33.28 -7.67
C VAL A 673 4.36 -33.00 -9.02
N GLU A 674 5.02 -32.18 -9.81
CA GLU A 674 4.67 -31.87 -11.17
C GLU A 674 5.62 -32.56 -12.15
N LEU A 675 5.06 -33.13 -13.21
CA LEU A 675 5.73 -33.83 -14.29
C LEU A 675 5.31 -33.24 -15.61
N SER A 676 6.16 -33.31 -16.63
CA SER A 676 5.70 -33.05 -18.00
C SER A 676 4.62 -34.05 -18.40
N GLU A 677 3.69 -33.66 -19.27
CA GLU A 677 2.56 -34.51 -19.69
C GLU A 677 3.03 -35.85 -20.30
N ASP A 678 4.17 -35.88 -20.97
CA ASP A 678 4.75 -37.10 -21.55
C ASP A 678 5.21 -38.13 -20.47
N ASN A 679 5.33 -37.69 -19.23
CA ASN A 679 5.81 -38.51 -18.11
C ASN A 679 4.68 -38.93 -17.11
N VAL A 680 3.43 -38.68 -17.47
CA VAL A 680 2.27 -39.19 -16.72
C VAL A 680 2.21 -40.71 -16.83
N GLY A 681 2.06 -41.39 -15.71
CA GLY A 681 2.13 -42.85 -15.60
C GLY A 681 3.41 -43.38 -14.94
N THR A 682 4.36 -42.49 -14.65
CA THR A 682 5.61 -42.78 -13.93
C THR A 682 5.36 -43.16 -12.48
N VAL A 683 6.17 -44.10 -11.96
CA VAL A 683 6.14 -44.47 -10.54
C VAL A 683 7.10 -43.61 -9.74
N LEU A 684 6.54 -42.72 -8.94
CA LEU A 684 7.29 -41.93 -7.96
C LEU A 684 7.62 -42.77 -6.73
N THR A 685 8.86 -42.74 -6.27
CA THR A 685 9.30 -43.42 -5.05
C THR A 685 9.90 -42.39 -4.09
N LEU A 686 9.29 -42.24 -2.91
CA LEU A 686 9.89 -41.48 -1.79
C LEU A 686 10.64 -42.50 -0.91
N SER A 687 11.94 -42.28 -0.70
CA SER A 687 12.81 -43.15 0.10
C SER A 687 13.43 -42.37 1.27
N ASP A 688 13.67 -43.06 2.39
CA ASP A 688 14.51 -42.48 3.45
C ASP A 688 16.00 -42.40 3.03
N ILE A 689 16.83 -41.73 3.81
CA ILE A 689 18.27 -41.58 3.55
C ILE A 689 19.03 -42.92 3.53
N ARG A 690 18.41 -44.02 3.93
CA ARG A 690 18.96 -45.40 3.87
C ARG A 690 18.50 -46.15 2.62
N GLY A 691 17.71 -45.47 1.74
CA GLY A 691 17.18 -46.04 0.51
C GLY A 691 15.98 -46.95 0.70
N ARG A 692 15.32 -46.96 1.90
CA ARG A 692 14.05 -47.69 2.09
C ARG A 692 12.91 -46.88 1.51
N SER A 693 12.18 -47.49 0.60
CA SER A 693 10.95 -46.88 0.06
C SER A 693 9.92 -46.67 1.17
N VAL A 694 9.41 -45.46 1.28
CA VAL A 694 8.37 -45.03 2.25
C VAL A 694 7.03 -44.85 1.54
N ILE A 695 7.02 -44.27 0.34
CA ILE A 695 5.84 -44.12 -0.52
C ILE A 695 6.21 -44.54 -1.93
N ASN A 696 5.30 -45.28 -2.59
CA ASN A 696 5.31 -45.52 -4.03
C ASN A 696 3.96 -45.09 -4.60
N LEU A 697 3.96 -44.22 -5.56
CA LEU A 697 2.75 -43.68 -6.18
C LEU A 697 2.91 -43.63 -7.71
N THR A 698 1.97 -44.22 -8.45
CA THR A 698 1.93 -44.05 -9.90
C THR A 698 1.12 -42.79 -10.23
N THR A 699 1.72 -41.87 -10.97
CA THR A 699 1.07 -40.62 -11.35
C THR A 699 -0.04 -40.90 -12.37
N THR A 700 -1.14 -40.19 -12.24
CA THR A 700 -2.29 -40.27 -13.16
C THR A 700 -2.56 -38.94 -13.87
N THR A 701 -1.91 -37.89 -13.41
CA THR A 701 -1.97 -36.52 -13.95
C THR A 701 -0.57 -35.91 -13.88
N SER A 702 -0.33 -34.83 -14.62
CA SER A 702 0.93 -34.08 -14.59
C SER A 702 1.20 -33.44 -13.21
N LYS A 703 0.16 -33.15 -12.44
CA LYS A 703 0.30 -32.71 -11.04
C LYS A 703 -0.28 -33.75 -10.10
N THR A 704 0.52 -34.23 -9.17
CA THR A 704 0.17 -35.32 -8.24
C THR A 704 0.58 -34.91 -6.83
N SER A 705 -0.28 -35.18 -5.81
CA SER A 705 0.03 -34.91 -4.41
C SER A 705 0.45 -36.18 -3.67
N LEU A 706 1.50 -36.06 -2.84
CA LEU A 706 1.92 -37.08 -1.87
C LEU A 706 1.51 -36.63 -0.46
N ASP A 707 0.71 -37.44 0.22
CA ASP A 707 0.39 -37.20 1.63
C ASP A 707 1.54 -37.66 2.52
N LEU A 708 2.22 -36.74 3.16
CA LEU A 708 3.34 -36.96 4.07
C LEU A 708 2.96 -36.78 5.54
N SER A 709 1.68 -36.56 5.86
CA SER A 709 1.20 -36.32 7.22
C SER A 709 1.50 -37.45 8.22
N SER A 710 1.70 -38.67 7.71
CA SER A 710 2.07 -39.85 8.50
C SER A 710 3.56 -40.17 8.49
N ILE A 711 4.37 -39.35 7.80
CA ILE A 711 5.81 -39.56 7.64
C ILE A 711 6.57 -38.86 8.77
N GLU A 712 7.57 -39.53 9.33
CA GLU A 712 8.41 -38.92 10.36
C GLU A 712 9.20 -37.73 9.79
N ARG A 713 9.40 -36.71 10.62
CA ARG A 713 10.23 -35.55 10.25
C ARG A 713 11.63 -35.98 9.87
N GLY A 714 12.14 -35.47 8.75
CA GLY A 714 13.45 -35.91 8.26
C GLY A 714 13.70 -35.55 6.80
N VAL A 715 14.83 -36.01 6.29
CA VAL A 715 15.21 -35.86 4.89
C VAL A 715 14.90 -37.15 4.14
N TYR A 716 14.25 -37.01 3.00
CA TYR A 716 13.84 -38.08 2.10
C TYR A 716 14.33 -37.79 0.68
N ILE A 717 14.36 -38.81 -0.16
CA ILE A 717 14.72 -38.72 -1.57
C ILE A 717 13.53 -39.17 -2.41
N LEU A 718 13.02 -38.25 -3.21
CA LEU A 718 12.00 -38.54 -4.23
C LEU A 718 12.70 -38.86 -5.55
N SER A 719 12.37 -40.01 -6.12
CA SER A 719 12.95 -40.48 -7.39
C SER A 719 11.92 -41.22 -8.22
N ALA A 720 12.21 -41.36 -9.51
CA ALA A 720 11.48 -42.24 -10.40
C ALA A 720 12.48 -43.07 -11.23
N PRO A 721 12.21 -44.35 -11.47
CA PRO A 721 13.14 -45.24 -12.15
C PRO A 721 13.53 -44.80 -13.58
N GLU A 722 12.71 -44.01 -14.19
CA GLU A 722 12.85 -43.53 -15.57
C GLU A 722 13.71 -42.27 -15.67
N PHE A 723 14.06 -41.64 -14.53
CA PHE A 723 14.85 -40.40 -14.46
C PHE A 723 16.23 -40.63 -13.83
N SER A 724 17.21 -39.94 -14.33
CA SER A 724 18.59 -40.05 -13.84
C SER A 724 18.84 -39.22 -12.57
N GLY A 725 17.92 -38.35 -12.18
CA GLY A 725 18.01 -37.48 -11.01
C GLY A 725 17.03 -37.86 -9.89
N SER A 726 17.19 -37.18 -8.76
CA SER A 726 16.31 -37.32 -7.60
C SER A 726 16.16 -35.96 -6.90
N ILE A 727 15.02 -35.74 -6.23
CA ILE A 727 14.76 -34.54 -5.45
C ILE A 727 14.90 -34.87 -3.96
N ARG A 728 15.66 -34.04 -3.23
CA ARG A 728 15.71 -34.11 -1.78
C ARG A 728 14.46 -33.45 -1.20
N VAL A 729 13.70 -34.17 -0.40
CA VAL A 729 12.49 -33.71 0.27
C VAL A 729 12.74 -33.59 1.78
N VAL A 730 12.45 -32.43 2.36
CA VAL A 730 12.55 -32.19 3.80
C VAL A 730 11.15 -32.16 4.40
N VAL A 731 10.84 -33.13 5.32
CA VAL A 731 9.58 -33.19 6.06
C VAL A 731 9.80 -32.58 7.45
N GLN A 732 9.03 -31.51 7.77
CA GLN A 732 9.14 -30.74 9.03
C GLN A 732 8.07 -31.08 10.05
#